data_9f12db6c447ecf3d2b6fafbb63788c5b
#
_entry.id   9f12db6c447ecf3d2b6fafbb63788c5b
#
_cell.length_a   1.000
_cell.length_b   1.000
_cell.length_c   1.000
_cell.angle_alpha   90.00
_cell.angle_beta   90.00
_cell.angle_gamma   90.00
#
_symmetry.space_group_name_H-M   'P 1'
#
loop_
_entity.id
_entity.type
_entity.pdbx_description
1 polymer ?
#
loop_
_entity_poly.entity_id
_entity_poly.type
_entity_poly.pdbx_seq_one_letter_code
_entity_poly.pdbx_strand_id
1 'polypeptide(L)'
;MAKKRTSGKTKSFSEAIGLQYIFNNTITDFFLGLALLVVAVVMILAMISFLSTGAADQSLLENMQPGEWTNTQQLFQNYCGSMGAILSYWLMAVNFGFPAFLIPCFVVMVGFQLMNVYRVNLWKWFFCMMVVMIWSSVTFAKFLTPIFGSLIFNPGGKHGMFVVQTLENVIGPPGLTAILLFVAIAFLTYITTETITIVRKALNPIGYISNKVKFEITNHKEKQEEDDAIDEAYRNAAQGVVDDDEEEMDKNSKTSQAQETSQNQMADQNEESSLQQMAEEQKDGNEKTTSPIDLDAAAADDSQQADADKNVAAPSLIQQQRELRAQRAERERQEMAAAAAASAHIGMDISVATGEEKATSNTVSNAEVLNTPINPKEPFTRYKYPTLNLLKKYDDQEVSIDEEEQKANKNRIIEVLGNFGVQIKTIRATVGPTITLYEIQPAEGVRISKIKNLEDDIALSLAALGIRIIAPIPGKGTIGIEVPNAKANIVSMESILNSKKFQETKMELPIALGKTITNEVFMVDLAKIPHLLVAGATGQGKSVGLNAIITSLLYKKHPNELKLVLIDPKKVEFSVYSRITNKFMAAVPDEEEPIITDVTKVVRTLNSLCVLMDSRYDLLKKAGARNIKEYNQKYVNHRLKLTDGHEFMPYIVVIIDEFGDLIMTAGKEVELPIARIAQLARAVGIHMIIATQRPTTSIITGNIKANFPGRIAFKVTSAIDSKTILDRTGANQLIGRGDMLYLNGNEPVRVQCAFVDTPEIERINEYICNQPGPIEPMELPEPASEDGGVGGNGSVDTRNLDPYFEEAAHAIVLSQQGSTSMIQRRFSIGYNRAGRLMDQLEAAGIVGAAQGSKPREVLLQDENQLNTLLMQLRNS
;
A
#
# COMPACT_ATOMS: atom_id res chain seq x y z
N MET A 1 43.18 -33.92 -15.86
CA MET A 1 42.12 -33.84 -16.87
C MET A 1 40.75 -33.94 -16.14
N ALA A 2 40.12 -32.84 -15.83
CA ALA A 2 38.80 -32.79 -15.19
C ALA A 2 37.75 -32.29 -16.21
N LYS A 3 36.79 -33.14 -16.53
CA LYS A 3 35.70 -32.89 -17.49
C LYS A 3 34.68 -31.89 -16.89
N LYS A 4 34.60 -30.73 -17.51
CA LYS A 4 33.61 -29.71 -17.21
C LYS A 4 32.21 -30.24 -17.59
N ARG A 5 31.31 -30.43 -16.59
CA ARG A 5 29.87 -30.70 -16.81
C ARG A 5 29.19 -29.39 -17.28
N THR A 6 28.68 -29.39 -18.47
CA THR A 6 27.80 -28.35 -19.00
C THR A 6 26.42 -28.53 -18.39
N SER A 7 25.94 -27.52 -17.65
CA SER A 7 24.56 -27.42 -17.16
C SER A 7 23.61 -27.24 -18.35
N GLY A 8 22.70 -28.18 -18.54
CA GLY A 8 21.61 -28.06 -19.54
C GLY A 8 20.69 -26.91 -19.14
N LYS A 9 20.57 -25.92 -20.03
CA LYS A 9 19.54 -24.88 -19.93
C LYS A 9 18.16 -25.53 -20.09
N THR A 10 17.27 -25.32 -19.16
CA THR A 10 15.85 -25.67 -19.29
C THR A 10 15.26 -24.89 -20.47
N LYS A 11 14.69 -25.61 -21.42
CA LYS A 11 14.04 -24.99 -22.60
C LYS A 11 12.80 -24.21 -22.14
N SER A 12 12.65 -22.98 -22.62
CA SER A 12 11.45 -22.18 -22.36
C SER A 12 10.24 -22.81 -23.07
N PHE A 13 9.02 -22.51 -22.58
CA PHE A 13 7.77 -23.05 -23.16
C PHE A 13 7.63 -22.72 -24.66
N SER A 14 8.13 -21.58 -25.11
CA SER A 14 8.18 -21.16 -26.53
C SER A 14 9.15 -22.02 -27.36
N GLU A 15 10.24 -22.55 -26.74
CA GLU A 15 11.16 -23.49 -27.36
C GLU A 15 10.58 -24.91 -27.51
N ALA A 16 9.75 -25.32 -26.55
CA ALA A 16 9.12 -26.64 -26.52
C ALA A 16 8.03 -26.82 -27.58
N ILE A 17 7.34 -25.74 -27.97
CA ILE A 17 6.23 -25.75 -28.98
C ILE A 17 6.76 -25.42 -30.40
N GLY A 18 8.05 -25.15 -30.58
CA GLY A 18 8.61 -24.79 -31.88
C GLY A 18 8.26 -23.38 -32.39
N LEU A 19 7.54 -22.58 -31.58
CA LEU A 19 7.16 -21.20 -31.92
C LEU A 19 8.39 -20.30 -32.12
N GLN A 20 9.49 -20.56 -31.42
CA GLN A 20 10.72 -19.79 -31.56
C GLN A 20 11.39 -19.98 -32.94
N TYR A 21 11.14 -21.11 -33.62
CA TYR A 21 11.61 -21.35 -34.98
C TYR A 21 10.79 -20.59 -36.04
N ILE A 22 9.52 -20.28 -35.71
CA ILE A 22 8.62 -19.49 -36.57
C ILE A 22 8.94 -18.01 -36.46
N PHE A 23 9.24 -17.49 -35.25
CA PHE A 23 9.50 -16.07 -35.01
C PHE A 23 10.97 -15.61 -35.13
N ASN A 24 11.91 -16.51 -35.37
CA ASN A 24 13.32 -16.17 -35.58
C ASN A 24 13.81 -16.38 -37.02
N ASN A 25 12.88 -16.58 -37.96
CA ASN A 25 13.24 -16.77 -39.37
C ASN A 25 12.95 -15.48 -40.15
N THR A 26 13.98 -14.85 -40.69
CA THR A 26 13.85 -13.59 -41.46
C THR A 26 12.83 -13.68 -42.60
N ILE A 27 12.61 -14.88 -43.15
CA ILE A 27 11.62 -15.14 -44.19
C ILE A 27 10.20 -15.05 -43.60
N THR A 28 9.97 -15.66 -42.45
CA THR A 28 8.64 -15.65 -41.76
C THR A 28 8.27 -14.25 -41.32
N ASP A 29 9.23 -13.50 -40.76
CA ASP A 29 9.04 -12.10 -40.35
C ASP A 29 8.70 -11.21 -41.53
N PHE A 30 9.35 -11.41 -42.68
CA PHE A 30 9.06 -10.68 -43.91
C PHE A 30 7.63 -10.94 -44.41
N PHE A 31 7.20 -12.23 -44.51
CA PHE A 31 5.83 -12.55 -44.97
C PHE A 31 4.77 -12.09 -43.97
N LEU A 32 5.03 -12.17 -42.67
CA LEU A 32 4.13 -11.63 -41.63
C LEU A 32 4.02 -10.12 -41.73
N GLY A 33 5.13 -9.41 -41.93
CA GLY A 33 5.13 -7.97 -42.16
C GLY A 33 4.37 -7.57 -43.42
N LEU A 34 4.53 -8.31 -44.51
CA LEU A 34 3.77 -8.10 -45.76
C LEU A 34 2.28 -8.33 -45.54
N ALA A 35 1.91 -9.41 -44.83
CA ALA A 35 0.49 -9.70 -44.53
C ALA A 35 -0.12 -8.56 -43.69
N LEU A 36 0.58 -8.03 -42.70
CA LEU A 36 0.13 -6.87 -41.91
C LEU A 36 -0.05 -5.62 -42.76
N LEU A 37 0.82 -5.37 -43.74
CA LEU A 37 0.65 -4.25 -44.67
C LEU A 37 -0.61 -4.41 -45.52
N VAL A 38 -0.89 -5.60 -46.02
CA VAL A 38 -2.13 -5.88 -46.76
C VAL A 38 -3.36 -5.65 -45.87
N VAL A 39 -3.35 -6.14 -44.64
CA VAL A 39 -4.43 -5.92 -43.65
C VAL A 39 -4.61 -4.40 -43.39
N ALA A 40 -3.55 -3.66 -43.19
CA ALA A 40 -3.63 -2.21 -42.99
C ALA A 40 -4.22 -1.46 -44.18
N VAL A 41 -3.85 -1.84 -45.40
CA VAL A 41 -4.42 -1.26 -46.64
C VAL A 41 -5.91 -1.57 -46.73
N VAL A 42 -6.33 -2.82 -46.47
CA VAL A 42 -7.74 -3.20 -46.42
C VAL A 42 -8.53 -2.42 -45.37
N MET A 43 -7.95 -2.23 -44.18
CA MET A 43 -8.55 -1.42 -43.12
C MET A 43 -8.74 0.05 -43.57
N ILE A 44 -7.75 0.65 -44.20
CA ILE A 44 -7.82 2.03 -44.70
C ILE A 44 -8.90 2.14 -45.77
N LEU A 45 -8.93 1.22 -46.71
CA LEU A 45 -9.95 1.19 -47.80
C LEU A 45 -11.36 1.02 -47.21
N ALA A 46 -11.53 0.12 -46.23
CA ALA A 46 -12.82 -0.07 -45.56
C ALA A 46 -13.30 1.20 -44.84
N MET A 47 -12.38 1.89 -44.14
CA MET A 47 -12.72 3.13 -43.42
C MET A 47 -12.99 4.29 -44.39
N ILE A 48 -12.27 4.40 -45.52
CA ILE A 48 -12.54 5.40 -46.55
C ILE A 48 -13.90 5.12 -47.21
N SER A 49 -14.18 3.85 -47.56
CA SER A 49 -15.49 3.44 -48.11
C SER A 49 -16.62 3.80 -47.14
N PHE A 50 -16.43 3.59 -45.82
CA PHE A 50 -17.45 3.90 -44.82
C PHE A 50 -17.85 5.39 -44.79
N LEU A 51 -16.99 6.32 -45.21
CA LEU A 51 -17.35 7.74 -45.31
C LEU A 51 -18.46 8.01 -46.36
N SER A 52 -18.57 7.17 -47.37
CA SER A 52 -19.61 7.30 -48.43
C SER A 52 -20.74 6.30 -48.25
N THR A 53 -20.47 5.08 -47.79
CA THR A 53 -21.45 3.99 -47.73
C THR A 53 -22.03 3.77 -46.32
N GLY A 54 -21.48 4.48 -45.32
CA GLY A 54 -21.79 4.23 -43.90
C GLY A 54 -23.28 4.41 -43.55
N ALA A 55 -24.01 5.31 -44.22
CA ALA A 55 -25.44 5.52 -43.98
C ALA A 55 -26.29 4.29 -44.33
N ALA A 56 -25.98 3.65 -45.47
CA ALA A 56 -26.68 2.48 -45.91
C ALA A 56 -26.33 1.24 -45.09
N ASP A 57 -25.04 1.09 -44.76
CA ASP A 57 -24.53 -0.04 -43.98
C ASP A 57 -24.88 0.03 -42.52
N GLN A 58 -24.99 1.25 -41.92
CA GLN A 58 -25.28 1.42 -40.49
C GLN A 58 -26.62 0.86 -40.06
N SER A 59 -27.67 1.04 -40.88
CA SER A 59 -29.01 0.51 -40.58
C SER A 59 -29.03 -1.00 -40.55
N LEU A 60 -28.22 -1.67 -41.39
CA LEU A 60 -28.03 -3.10 -41.41
C LEU A 60 -27.21 -3.58 -40.18
N LEU A 61 -26.16 -2.83 -39.80
CA LEU A 61 -25.28 -3.18 -38.72
C LEU A 61 -25.90 -3.02 -37.30
N GLU A 62 -26.78 -2.02 -37.13
CA GLU A 62 -27.46 -1.78 -35.83
C GLU A 62 -28.50 -2.87 -35.50
N ASN A 63 -29.08 -3.52 -36.52
CA ASN A 63 -30.08 -4.56 -36.36
C ASN A 63 -29.54 -5.99 -36.56
N MET A 64 -28.25 -6.17 -36.79
CA MET A 64 -27.61 -7.44 -37.14
C MET A 64 -27.54 -8.41 -35.95
N GLN A 65 -27.99 -9.64 -36.15
CA GLN A 65 -27.86 -10.72 -35.15
C GLN A 65 -26.47 -11.38 -35.23
N PRO A 66 -25.95 -11.93 -34.11
CA PRO A 66 -24.68 -12.65 -34.12
C PRO A 66 -24.68 -13.81 -35.12
N GLY A 67 -23.79 -13.77 -36.11
CA GLY A 67 -23.64 -14.77 -37.16
C GLY A 67 -24.22 -14.37 -38.54
N GLU A 68 -24.98 -13.30 -38.65
CA GLU A 68 -25.54 -12.81 -39.92
C GLU A 68 -24.52 -12.15 -40.85
N TRP A 69 -23.30 -11.90 -40.39
CA TRP A 69 -22.22 -11.31 -41.18
C TRP A 69 -21.75 -12.18 -42.37
N THR A 70 -22.12 -13.49 -42.38
CA THR A 70 -21.88 -14.41 -43.47
C THR A 70 -23.10 -14.60 -44.35
N ASN A 71 -24.21 -13.89 -44.09
CA ASN A 71 -25.43 -14.03 -44.85
C ASN A 71 -25.30 -13.43 -46.25
N THR A 72 -25.35 -14.26 -47.29
CA THR A 72 -25.20 -13.85 -48.71
C THR A 72 -26.38 -13.05 -49.23
N GLN A 73 -27.49 -12.96 -48.49
CA GLN A 73 -28.67 -12.17 -48.88
C GLN A 73 -28.61 -10.72 -48.47
N GLN A 74 -27.69 -10.37 -47.55
CA GLN A 74 -27.46 -8.98 -47.14
C GLN A 74 -26.27 -8.41 -47.91
N LEU A 75 -26.53 -7.41 -48.78
CA LEU A 75 -25.51 -6.74 -49.57
C LEU A 75 -25.03 -5.47 -48.87
N PHE A 76 -23.83 -5.54 -48.26
CA PHE A 76 -23.13 -4.37 -47.72
C PHE A 76 -22.53 -3.56 -48.86
N GLN A 77 -22.67 -2.22 -48.81
CA GLN A 77 -22.13 -1.33 -49.82
C GLN A 77 -20.65 -0.98 -49.60
N ASN A 78 -20.06 -1.36 -48.49
CA ASN A 78 -18.63 -1.15 -48.21
C ASN A 78 -17.77 -1.95 -49.19
N TYR A 79 -16.74 -1.30 -49.78
CA TYR A 79 -15.85 -1.95 -50.79
C TYR A 79 -15.13 -3.20 -50.24
N CYS A 80 -14.98 -3.32 -48.92
CA CYS A 80 -14.42 -4.51 -48.28
C CYS A 80 -15.47 -5.47 -47.72
N GLY A 81 -16.71 -5.36 -48.19
CA GLY A 81 -17.82 -6.24 -47.82
C GLY A 81 -18.25 -6.13 -46.36
N SER A 82 -18.89 -7.19 -45.84
CA SER A 82 -19.43 -7.22 -44.48
C SER A 82 -18.37 -6.99 -43.40
N MET A 83 -17.18 -7.61 -43.56
CA MET A 83 -16.08 -7.44 -42.60
C MET A 83 -15.55 -6.00 -42.58
N GLY A 84 -15.43 -5.36 -43.76
CA GLY A 84 -15.05 -3.97 -43.86
C GLY A 84 -16.09 -3.03 -43.26
N ALA A 85 -17.38 -3.26 -43.49
CA ALA A 85 -18.47 -2.50 -42.90
C ALA A 85 -18.48 -2.59 -41.37
N ILE A 86 -18.40 -3.81 -40.81
CA ILE A 86 -18.36 -4.05 -39.36
C ILE A 86 -17.15 -3.38 -38.73
N LEU A 87 -15.95 -3.57 -39.29
CA LEU A 87 -14.69 -3.02 -38.74
C LEU A 87 -14.71 -1.49 -38.75
N SER A 88 -15.09 -0.88 -39.88
CA SER A 88 -15.13 0.58 -40.00
C SER A 88 -16.22 1.21 -39.14
N TYR A 89 -17.42 0.60 -39.04
CA TYR A 89 -18.46 1.04 -38.12
C TYR A 89 -18.00 1.01 -36.68
N TRP A 90 -17.38 -0.12 -36.25
CA TRP A 90 -16.91 -0.26 -34.88
C TRP A 90 -15.80 0.70 -34.56
N LEU A 91 -14.80 0.93 -35.43
CA LEU A 91 -13.69 1.83 -35.21
C LEU A 91 -14.09 3.31 -35.27
N MET A 92 -14.92 3.69 -36.27
CA MET A 92 -15.24 5.10 -36.52
C MET A 92 -16.53 5.55 -35.83
N ALA A 93 -17.66 4.83 -35.98
CA ALA A 93 -18.92 5.28 -35.41
C ALA A 93 -19.01 5.00 -33.91
N VAL A 94 -18.66 3.77 -33.49
CA VAL A 94 -18.81 3.34 -32.09
C VAL A 94 -17.66 3.84 -31.20
N ASN A 95 -16.40 3.87 -31.69
CA ASN A 95 -15.28 4.21 -30.88
C ASN A 95 -14.73 5.62 -31.15
N PHE A 96 -13.70 5.77 -31.98
CA PHE A 96 -12.84 6.95 -31.97
C PHE A 96 -13.11 8.00 -33.07
N GLY A 97 -13.99 7.75 -34.01
CA GLY A 97 -14.24 8.67 -35.17
C GLY A 97 -13.08 8.69 -36.17
N PHE A 98 -12.77 9.87 -36.71
CA PHE A 98 -11.61 10.06 -37.62
C PHE A 98 -10.26 9.66 -37.04
N PRO A 99 -9.96 9.90 -35.76
CA PRO A 99 -8.72 9.44 -35.13
C PRO A 99 -8.46 7.94 -35.21
N ALA A 100 -9.47 7.12 -35.48
CA ALA A 100 -9.31 5.68 -35.69
C ALA A 100 -8.35 5.32 -36.84
N PHE A 101 -8.11 6.23 -37.79
CA PHE A 101 -7.11 6.03 -38.87
C PHE A 101 -5.67 5.87 -38.33
N LEU A 102 -5.39 6.26 -37.09
CA LEU A 102 -4.08 6.00 -36.46
C LEU A 102 -3.81 4.52 -36.22
N ILE A 103 -4.87 3.70 -36.10
CA ILE A 103 -4.75 2.24 -35.88
C ILE A 103 -4.10 1.55 -37.09
N PRO A 104 -4.64 1.64 -38.33
CA PRO A 104 -3.96 1.06 -39.48
C PRO A 104 -2.59 1.69 -39.75
N CYS A 105 -2.36 2.99 -39.45
CA CYS A 105 -1.03 3.59 -39.53
C CYS A 105 -0.03 2.91 -38.58
N PHE A 106 -0.45 2.54 -37.37
CA PHE A 106 0.42 1.76 -36.47
C PHE A 106 0.69 0.35 -36.99
N VAL A 107 -0.33 -0.32 -37.57
CA VAL A 107 -0.17 -1.65 -38.20
C VAL A 107 0.86 -1.59 -39.35
N VAL A 108 0.84 -0.52 -40.16
CA VAL A 108 1.87 -0.29 -41.22
C VAL A 108 3.26 -0.19 -40.61
N MET A 109 3.42 0.56 -39.50
CA MET A 109 4.72 0.68 -38.81
C MET A 109 5.23 -0.68 -38.33
N VAL A 110 4.35 -1.49 -37.72
CA VAL A 110 4.69 -2.86 -37.27
C VAL A 110 5.10 -3.72 -38.46
N GLY A 111 4.36 -3.65 -39.59
CA GLY A 111 4.68 -4.37 -40.82
C GLY A 111 6.09 -4.01 -41.35
N PHE A 112 6.41 -2.74 -41.45
CA PHE A 112 7.72 -2.29 -41.91
C PHE A 112 8.87 -2.67 -40.95
N GLN A 113 8.60 -2.69 -39.64
CA GLN A 113 9.59 -3.16 -38.66
C GLN A 113 9.86 -4.65 -38.79
N LEU A 114 8.83 -5.48 -38.96
CA LEU A 114 8.97 -6.93 -39.19
C LEU A 114 9.73 -7.22 -40.50
N MET A 115 9.49 -6.42 -41.53
CA MET A 115 10.25 -6.51 -42.77
C MET A 115 11.68 -5.94 -42.67
N ASN A 116 12.07 -5.46 -41.51
CA ASN A 116 13.39 -4.84 -41.23
C ASN A 116 13.73 -3.60 -42.12
N VAL A 117 12.69 -2.89 -42.59
CA VAL A 117 12.83 -1.65 -43.34
C VAL A 117 13.22 -0.48 -42.43
N TYR A 118 12.64 -0.39 -41.24
CA TYR A 118 12.93 0.60 -40.21
C TYR A 118 13.09 -0.06 -38.84
N ARG A 119 13.99 0.49 -38.03
CA ARG A 119 14.15 0.09 -36.64
C ARG A 119 13.66 1.22 -35.73
N VAL A 120 12.45 1.11 -35.21
CA VAL A 120 11.83 2.07 -34.31
C VAL A 120 11.42 1.40 -33.01
N ASN A 121 11.35 2.17 -31.93
CA ASN A 121 10.83 1.65 -30.67
C ASN A 121 9.29 1.58 -30.74
N LEU A 122 8.74 0.41 -31.10
CA LEU A 122 7.30 0.20 -31.28
C LEU A 122 6.50 0.56 -30.02
N TRP A 123 7.01 0.27 -28.81
CA TRP A 123 6.31 0.62 -27.57
C TRP A 123 6.15 2.13 -27.38
N LYS A 124 7.22 2.90 -27.67
CA LYS A 124 7.16 4.36 -27.64
C LYS A 124 6.11 4.89 -28.62
N TRP A 125 6.11 4.43 -29.86
CA TRP A 125 5.18 4.87 -30.89
C TRP A 125 3.74 4.42 -30.62
N PHE A 126 3.54 3.21 -30.07
CA PHE A 126 2.23 2.72 -29.64
C PHE A 126 1.59 3.67 -28.61
N PHE A 127 2.31 3.99 -27.52
CA PHE A 127 1.79 4.89 -26.49
C PHE A 127 1.58 6.31 -27.01
N CYS A 128 2.49 6.83 -27.85
CA CYS A 128 2.31 8.15 -28.48
C CYS A 128 1.05 8.18 -29.35
N MET A 129 0.87 7.22 -30.25
CA MET A 129 -0.32 7.17 -31.13
C MET A 129 -1.62 6.95 -30.34
N MET A 130 -1.59 6.15 -29.29
CA MET A 130 -2.75 5.93 -28.41
C MET A 130 -3.18 7.24 -27.72
N VAL A 131 -2.24 7.99 -27.17
CA VAL A 131 -2.52 9.30 -26.52
C VAL A 131 -3.07 10.29 -27.54
N VAL A 132 -2.46 10.38 -28.73
CA VAL A 132 -2.94 11.27 -29.80
C VAL A 132 -4.33 10.86 -30.26
N MET A 133 -4.63 9.56 -30.40
CA MET A 133 -5.93 9.06 -30.84
C MET A 133 -7.04 9.42 -29.82
N ILE A 134 -6.81 9.19 -28.53
CA ILE A 134 -7.77 9.51 -27.47
C ILE A 134 -7.96 11.03 -27.38
N TRP A 135 -6.89 11.80 -27.35
CA TRP A 135 -6.93 13.27 -27.28
C TRP A 135 -7.66 13.86 -28.49
N SER A 136 -7.35 13.40 -29.72
CA SER A 136 -7.98 13.90 -30.94
C SER A 136 -9.44 13.45 -31.04
N SER A 137 -9.81 12.25 -30.54
CA SER A 137 -11.21 11.80 -30.45
C SER A 137 -12.05 12.79 -29.62
N VAL A 138 -11.59 13.20 -28.43
CA VAL A 138 -12.29 14.16 -27.57
C VAL A 138 -12.30 15.56 -28.20
N THR A 139 -11.19 15.98 -28.79
CA THR A 139 -11.05 17.31 -29.45
C THR A 139 -11.99 17.40 -30.66
N PHE A 140 -12.06 16.36 -31.49
CA PHE A 140 -12.94 16.34 -32.67
C PHE A 140 -14.41 16.27 -32.26
N ALA A 141 -14.76 15.50 -31.21
CA ALA A 141 -16.11 15.49 -30.70
C ALA A 141 -16.55 16.88 -30.19
N LYS A 142 -15.66 17.65 -29.55
CA LYS A 142 -15.96 18.97 -29.02
C LYS A 142 -16.03 20.07 -30.09
N PHE A 143 -15.04 20.16 -30.98
CA PHE A 143 -14.87 21.29 -31.88
C PHE A 143 -15.35 21.02 -33.32
N LEU A 144 -15.27 19.76 -33.83
CA LEU A 144 -15.68 19.44 -35.19
C LEU A 144 -17.16 19.07 -35.28
N THR A 145 -17.76 18.52 -34.21
CA THR A 145 -19.19 18.15 -34.22
C THR A 145 -20.12 19.32 -34.57
N PRO A 146 -19.92 20.54 -34.03
CA PRO A 146 -20.78 21.69 -34.40
C PRO A 146 -20.59 22.14 -35.86
N ILE A 147 -19.42 21.88 -36.46
CA ILE A 147 -19.10 22.30 -37.85
C ILE A 147 -19.63 21.29 -38.87
N PHE A 148 -19.50 20.00 -38.55
CA PHE A 148 -19.84 18.88 -39.45
C PHE A 148 -21.11 18.13 -38.99
N GLY A 149 -22.14 18.85 -38.54
CA GLY A 149 -23.38 18.27 -37.99
C GLY A 149 -24.20 17.41 -38.99
N SER A 150 -23.82 17.37 -40.28
CA SER A 150 -24.44 16.55 -41.31
C SER A 150 -23.74 15.21 -41.57
N LEU A 151 -22.66 14.89 -40.86
CA LEU A 151 -21.97 13.61 -41.02
C LEU A 151 -22.78 12.46 -40.39
N ILE A 152 -22.68 11.28 -40.99
CA ILE A 152 -23.33 10.03 -40.57
C ILE A 152 -22.94 9.62 -39.16
N PHE A 153 -21.75 9.95 -38.74
CA PHE A 153 -21.19 9.64 -37.40
C PHE A 153 -20.50 10.85 -36.79
N ASN A 154 -20.35 10.85 -35.46
CA ASN A 154 -19.65 11.91 -34.77
C ASN A 154 -18.16 11.90 -35.14
N PRO A 155 -17.54 13.05 -35.55
CA PRO A 155 -16.13 13.13 -35.93
C PRO A 155 -15.16 12.55 -34.88
N GLY A 156 -15.51 12.59 -33.58
CA GLY A 156 -14.75 11.98 -32.47
C GLY A 156 -15.25 10.60 -32.08
N GLY A 157 -16.28 10.05 -32.73
CA GLY A 157 -16.94 8.80 -32.35
C GLY A 157 -17.80 8.91 -31.08
N LYS A 158 -18.48 7.81 -30.71
CA LYS A 158 -19.26 7.76 -29.45
C LYS A 158 -18.36 7.93 -28.22
N HIS A 159 -17.10 7.42 -28.24
CA HIS A 159 -16.13 7.60 -27.16
C HIS A 159 -15.83 9.08 -26.90
N GLY A 160 -15.48 9.84 -27.94
CA GLY A 160 -15.18 11.26 -27.80
C GLY A 160 -16.39 12.05 -27.27
N MET A 161 -17.58 11.78 -27.81
CA MET A 161 -18.81 12.43 -27.38
C MET A 161 -19.16 12.12 -25.93
N PHE A 162 -19.02 10.88 -25.49
CA PHE A 162 -19.26 10.46 -24.10
C PHE A 162 -18.32 11.19 -23.13
N VAL A 163 -17.01 11.25 -23.46
CA VAL A 163 -16.01 11.94 -22.65
C VAL A 163 -16.29 13.45 -22.57
N VAL A 164 -16.65 14.08 -23.70
CA VAL A 164 -17.06 15.51 -23.74
C VAL A 164 -18.24 15.75 -22.83
N GLN A 165 -19.34 15.01 -22.96
CA GLN A 165 -20.54 15.17 -22.16
C GLN A 165 -20.24 14.97 -20.66
N THR A 166 -19.46 13.94 -20.31
CA THR A 166 -19.13 13.65 -18.92
C THR A 166 -18.27 14.74 -18.30
N LEU A 167 -17.21 15.18 -18.99
CA LEU A 167 -16.30 16.18 -18.45
C LEU A 167 -16.91 17.60 -18.46
N GLU A 168 -17.71 17.95 -19.46
CA GLU A 168 -18.40 19.24 -19.48
C GLU A 168 -19.44 19.35 -18.37
N ASN A 169 -20.09 18.28 -17.98
CA ASN A 169 -21.00 18.27 -16.83
C ASN A 169 -20.26 18.48 -15.49
N VAL A 170 -18.97 18.06 -15.40
CA VAL A 170 -18.19 18.15 -14.15
C VAL A 170 -17.45 19.49 -14.05
N ILE A 171 -16.79 19.93 -15.13
CA ILE A 171 -15.85 21.07 -15.11
C ILE A 171 -16.27 22.23 -16.04
N GLY A 172 -17.39 22.06 -16.75
CA GLY A 172 -17.88 23.02 -17.72
C GLY A 172 -17.10 23.08 -19.05
N PRO A 173 -17.69 23.67 -20.10
CA PRO A 173 -17.05 23.77 -21.43
C PRO A 173 -15.70 24.49 -21.45
N PRO A 174 -15.45 25.58 -20.68
CA PRO A 174 -14.13 26.21 -20.59
C PRO A 174 -13.08 25.33 -19.92
N GLY A 175 -13.45 24.58 -18.85
CA GLY A 175 -12.56 23.69 -18.13
C GLY A 175 -12.07 22.55 -19.02
N LEU A 176 -12.93 21.90 -19.79
CA LEU A 176 -12.54 20.88 -20.74
C LEU A 176 -11.59 21.44 -21.82
N THR A 177 -11.85 22.66 -22.31
CA THR A 177 -10.96 23.31 -23.30
C THR A 177 -9.57 23.54 -22.74
N ALA A 178 -9.46 24.00 -21.50
CA ALA A 178 -8.18 24.20 -20.80
C ALA A 178 -7.42 22.88 -20.61
N ILE A 179 -8.09 21.78 -20.24
CA ILE A 179 -7.49 20.46 -20.11
C ILE A 179 -6.97 19.95 -21.45
N LEU A 180 -7.76 20.07 -22.53
CA LEU A 180 -7.33 19.64 -23.86
C LEU A 180 -6.09 20.41 -24.34
N LEU A 181 -6.03 21.72 -24.08
CA LEU A 181 -4.87 22.54 -24.39
C LEU A 181 -3.64 22.15 -23.56
N PHE A 182 -3.84 21.92 -22.25
CA PHE A 182 -2.75 21.49 -21.38
C PHE A 182 -2.17 20.14 -21.82
N VAL A 183 -3.01 19.14 -22.14
CA VAL A 183 -2.56 17.83 -22.63
C VAL A 183 -1.80 17.96 -23.95
N ALA A 184 -2.27 18.82 -24.86
CA ALA A 184 -1.56 19.07 -26.13
C ALA A 184 -0.17 19.66 -25.90
N ILE A 185 -0.05 20.68 -25.05
CA ILE A 185 1.23 21.33 -24.73
C ILE A 185 2.17 20.32 -24.04
N ALA A 186 1.67 19.57 -23.04
CA ALA A 186 2.46 18.57 -22.33
C ALA A 186 2.98 17.47 -23.29
N PHE A 187 2.14 16.99 -24.20
CA PHE A 187 2.51 15.97 -25.17
C PHE A 187 3.53 16.50 -26.20
N LEU A 188 3.34 17.71 -26.70
CA LEU A 188 4.30 18.38 -27.60
C LEU A 188 5.65 18.61 -26.90
N THR A 189 5.62 19.00 -25.63
CA THR A 189 6.85 19.15 -24.81
C THR A 189 7.59 17.82 -24.63
N TYR A 190 6.85 16.72 -24.49
CA TYR A 190 7.45 15.37 -24.42
C TYR A 190 8.13 14.94 -25.72
N ILE A 191 7.57 15.32 -26.87
CA ILE A 191 8.15 14.98 -28.19
C ILE A 191 9.34 15.88 -28.51
N THR A 192 9.24 17.19 -28.26
CA THR A 192 10.27 18.16 -28.63
C THR A 192 10.54 19.17 -27.52
N THR A 193 11.80 19.27 -27.10
CA THR A 193 12.20 20.25 -26.05
C THR A 193 12.08 21.71 -26.55
N GLU A 194 12.00 21.94 -27.88
CA GLU A 194 11.78 23.25 -28.46
C GLU A 194 10.41 23.85 -28.10
N THR A 195 9.41 23.00 -27.80
CA THR A 195 8.06 23.45 -27.40
C THR A 195 8.11 24.32 -26.14
N ILE A 196 8.99 24.03 -25.20
CA ILE A 196 9.19 24.82 -23.98
C ILE A 196 9.59 26.27 -24.35
N THR A 197 10.49 26.41 -25.32
CA THR A 197 10.96 27.72 -25.79
C THR A 197 9.85 28.50 -26.50
N ILE A 198 9.02 27.83 -27.30
CA ILE A 198 7.87 28.45 -27.97
C ILE A 198 6.82 28.91 -26.97
N VAL A 199 6.47 28.07 -25.98
CA VAL A 199 5.49 28.41 -24.93
C VAL A 199 6.00 29.58 -24.07
N ARG A 200 7.27 29.57 -23.66
CA ARG A 200 7.88 30.72 -22.95
C ARG A 200 7.84 32.02 -23.77
N LYS A 201 8.07 31.94 -25.08
CA LYS A 201 7.96 33.11 -25.98
C LYS A 201 6.52 33.61 -26.10
N ALA A 202 5.53 32.70 -26.14
CA ALA A 202 4.13 33.04 -26.24
C ALA A 202 3.57 33.67 -24.95
N LEU A 203 4.06 33.20 -23.80
CA LEU A 203 3.61 33.72 -22.48
C LEU A 203 4.29 35.06 -22.10
N ASN A 204 5.47 35.39 -22.69
CA ASN A 204 6.16 36.65 -22.42
C ASN A 204 6.58 37.36 -23.71
N PRO A 205 5.61 37.86 -24.53
CA PRO A 205 5.91 38.52 -25.79
C PRO A 205 6.67 39.85 -25.62
N ILE A 206 6.43 40.58 -24.54
CA ILE A 206 7.05 41.89 -24.25
C ILE A 206 8.53 41.69 -23.88
N GLY A 207 8.90 40.68 -23.09
CA GLY A 207 10.29 40.37 -22.73
C GLY A 207 11.11 39.91 -23.95
N TYR A 208 10.47 39.21 -24.90
CA TYR A 208 11.16 38.77 -26.14
C TYR A 208 11.43 39.90 -27.10
N ILE A 209 10.52 40.89 -27.23
CA ILE A 209 10.70 42.09 -28.06
C ILE A 209 11.75 43.03 -27.43
N SER A 210 11.73 43.19 -26.10
CA SER A 210 12.69 44.00 -25.35
C SER A 210 14.12 43.48 -25.45
N ASN A 211 14.32 42.14 -25.46
CA ASN A 211 15.65 41.53 -25.63
C ASN A 211 16.18 41.60 -27.08
N LYS A 212 15.32 41.81 -28.08
CA LYS A 212 15.76 42.03 -29.48
C LYS A 212 16.07 43.49 -29.81
N VAL A 213 15.63 44.42 -28.97
CA VAL A 213 15.85 45.86 -29.12
C VAL A 213 16.82 46.35 -28.03
N LYS A 214 17.90 45.65 -27.80
CA LYS A 214 19.07 46.21 -27.14
C LYS A 214 19.90 46.88 -28.21
N PHE A 215 19.84 48.21 -28.23
CA PHE A 215 20.79 49.05 -28.99
C PHE A 215 22.20 48.72 -28.45
N GLU A 216 22.99 48.10 -29.25
CA GLU A 216 24.42 47.83 -29.02
C GLU A 216 25.14 49.18 -29.18
N ILE A 217 25.39 49.86 -28.05
CA ILE A 217 26.44 50.89 -27.99
C ILE A 217 27.68 50.17 -27.54
N THR A 218 28.38 49.57 -28.50
CA THR A 218 29.70 48.96 -28.27
C THR A 218 30.77 50.03 -28.21
N ASN A 219 31.39 50.20 -27.05
CA ASN A 219 32.63 50.90 -26.89
C ASN A 219 33.75 49.93 -27.35
N HIS A 220 34.27 50.19 -28.55
CA HIS A 220 35.29 49.37 -29.22
C HIS A 220 36.63 49.21 -28.50
N LYS A 221 36.80 49.81 -27.30
CA LYS A 221 38.07 49.75 -26.59
C LYS A 221 38.19 48.63 -25.57
N GLU A 222 37.08 48.17 -25.03
CA GLU A 222 37.12 47.07 -24.03
C GLU A 222 37.25 45.65 -24.63
N LYS A 223 36.86 45.49 -25.89
CA LYS A 223 36.94 44.17 -26.55
C LYS A 223 38.34 43.82 -27.05
N GLN A 224 39.19 44.81 -27.30
CA GLN A 224 40.58 44.61 -27.75
C GLN A 224 41.51 44.23 -26.58
N GLU A 225 41.23 44.69 -25.33
CA GLU A 225 42.01 44.33 -24.14
C GLU A 225 41.69 42.93 -23.61
N GLU A 226 40.46 42.42 -23.80
CA GLU A 226 40.09 41.05 -23.45
C GLU A 226 40.60 40.00 -24.44
N ASP A 227 40.59 40.27 -25.75
CA ASP A 227 41.10 39.37 -26.78
C ASP A 227 42.65 39.29 -26.71
N ASP A 228 43.36 40.42 -26.45
CA ASP A 228 44.83 40.45 -26.27
C ASP A 228 45.28 39.73 -24.98
N ALA A 229 44.49 39.73 -23.89
CA ALA A 229 44.78 39.00 -22.65
C ALA A 229 44.60 37.47 -22.81
N ILE A 230 43.68 37.05 -23.65
CA ILE A 230 43.41 35.61 -23.94
C ILE A 230 44.53 35.08 -24.87
N ASP A 231 45.01 35.83 -25.84
CA ASP A 231 46.13 35.44 -26.75
C ASP A 231 47.46 35.40 -25.99
N GLU A 232 47.71 36.26 -24.99
CA GLU A 232 48.91 36.22 -24.18
C GLU A 232 48.91 35.03 -23.22
N ALA A 233 47.74 34.63 -22.68
CA ALA A 233 47.59 33.42 -21.87
C ALA A 233 47.82 32.12 -22.67
N TYR A 234 47.40 32.13 -23.97
CA TYR A 234 47.64 30.97 -24.87
C TYR A 234 49.08 30.85 -25.32
N ARG A 235 49.84 31.99 -25.49
CA ARG A 235 51.26 31.96 -25.84
C ARG A 235 52.13 31.49 -24.68
N ASN A 236 51.77 31.79 -23.45
CA ASN A 236 52.52 31.33 -22.27
C ASN A 236 52.28 29.87 -21.94
N ALA A 237 51.17 29.29 -22.37
CA ALA A 237 50.86 27.87 -22.22
C ALA A 237 51.55 26.97 -23.28
N ALA A 238 52.01 27.57 -24.40
CA ALA A 238 52.61 26.81 -25.50
C ALA A 238 54.16 26.72 -25.44
N GLN A 239 54.82 27.26 -24.38
CA GLN A 239 56.27 27.24 -24.20
C GLN A 239 56.80 26.35 -23.07
N GLY A 240 56.01 25.41 -22.58
CA GLY A 240 56.38 24.48 -21.49
C GLY A 240 56.27 23.03 -21.91
N VAL A 241 57.43 22.49 -22.31
CA VAL A 241 57.87 21.07 -22.14
C VAL A 241 57.30 20.00 -23.05
N VAL A 242 58.16 19.51 -23.88
CA VAL A 242 58.31 18.14 -24.44
C VAL A 242 58.60 17.16 -23.29
N ASP A 243 57.84 16.07 -23.18
CA ASP A 243 58.28 14.66 -23.17
C ASP A 243 57.19 13.78 -22.62
N ASP A 244 56.93 12.74 -23.44
CA ASP A 244 56.67 11.34 -23.21
C ASP A 244 55.35 10.85 -22.56
N ASP A 245 54.55 10.22 -23.41
CA ASP A 245 53.87 8.92 -23.32
C ASP A 245 52.84 8.62 -22.20
N GLU A 246 51.67 8.16 -22.70
CA GLU A 246 50.63 7.35 -22.01
C GLU A 246 49.65 8.10 -21.12
N GLU A 247 48.47 8.27 -21.71
CA GLU A 247 47.12 8.04 -21.14
C GLU A 247 46.07 8.95 -21.81
N GLU A 248 45.61 8.49 -22.95
CA GLU A 248 44.32 8.90 -23.52
C GLU A 248 43.22 8.11 -22.81
N MET A 249 42.63 8.59 -21.69
CA MET A 249 41.32 8.21 -21.22
C MET A 249 40.82 8.94 -19.95
N ASP A 250 40.90 10.27 -19.92
CA ASP A 250 40.15 10.96 -18.80
C ASP A 250 39.90 12.47 -19.00
N LYS A 251 39.44 12.87 -20.19
CA LYS A 251 39.12 14.29 -20.41
C LYS A 251 37.68 14.64 -20.74
N ASN A 252 36.75 13.66 -20.69
CA ASN A 252 35.34 13.89 -20.99
C ASN A 252 34.41 13.96 -19.76
N SER A 253 34.92 13.90 -18.54
CA SER A 253 34.06 13.94 -17.32
C SER A 253 34.09 15.26 -16.56
N LYS A 254 34.98 16.19 -16.92
CA LYS A 254 35.08 17.47 -16.19
C LYS A 254 34.39 18.66 -16.84
N THR A 255 33.94 18.53 -18.08
CA THR A 255 33.29 19.65 -18.81
C THR A 255 31.77 19.65 -18.60
N SER A 256 31.18 18.55 -18.19
CA SER A 256 29.73 18.43 -17.91
C SER A 256 29.31 18.92 -16.50
N GLN A 257 30.24 18.97 -15.54
CA GLN A 257 29.91 19.45 -14.19
C GLN A 257 29.96 20.97 -13.99
N ALA A 258 30.68 21.69 -14.90
CA ALA A 258 30.76 23.15 -14.81
C ALA A 258 29.57 23.89 -15.48
N GLN A 259 28.79 23.19 -16.34
CA GLN A 259 27.58 23.77 -16.94
C GLN A 259 26.30 23.59 -16.14
N GLU A 260 26.23 22.57 -15.29
CA GLU A 260 25.06 22.38 -14.42
C GLU A 260 25.04 23.31 -13.20
N THR A 261 26.20 23.74 -12.72
CA THR A 261 26.28 24.66 -11.54
C THR A 261 25.93 26.11 -11.89
N SER A 262 26.07 26.52 -13.17
CA SER A 262 25.74 27.88 -13.62
C SER A 262 24.24 28.05 -13.96
N GLN A 263 23.51 26.97 -14.22
CA GLN A 263 22.07 27.04 -14.51
C GLN A 263 21.21 27.06 -13.24
N ASN A 264 21.69 26.47 -12.12
CA ASN A 264 20.94 26.48 -10.87
C ASN A 264 21.06 27.78 -10.06
N GLN A 265 22.11 28.58 -10.31
CA GLN A 265 22.22 29.89 -9.64
C GLN A 265 21.38 31.00 -10.29
N MET A 266 20.95 30.83 -11.56
CA MET A 266 20.05 31.80 -12.23
C MET A 266 18.56 31.50 -11.98
N ALA A 267 18.18 30.32 -11.48
CA ALA A 267 16.79 29.98 -11.17
C ALA A 267 16.34 30.58 -9.82
N ASP A 268 17.24 30.66 -8.84
CA ASP A 268 16.90 31.16 -7.50
C ASP A 268 16.74 32.68 -7.38
N GLN A 269 17.38 33.44 -8.29
CA GLN A 269 17.24 34.91 -8.28
C GLN A 269 15.96 35.43 -8.96
N ASN A 270 15.27 34.61 -9.74
CA ASN A 270 14.01 35.02 -10.40
C ASN A 270 12.74 34.66 -9.58
N GLU A 271 12.83 33.80 -8.59
CA GLU A 271 11.66 33.51 -7.72
C GLU A 271 11.50 34.55 -6.58
N GLU A 272 12.59 35.14 -6.09
CA GLU A 272 12.48 36.20 -5.06
C GLU A 272 11.90 37.51 -5.58
N SER A 273 12.09 37.85 -6.89
CA SER A 273 11.55 39.10 -7.47
C SER A 273 10.05 39.00 -7.82
N SER A 274 9.52 37.79 -8.05
CA SER A 274 8.10 37.59 -8.35
C SER A 274 7.22 37.54 -7.10
N LEU A 275 7.79 37.20 -5.95
CA LEU A 275 7.06 37.17 -4.67
C LEU A 275 6.95 38.56 -4.02
N GLN A 276 7.87 39.48 -4.33
CA GLN A 276 7.79 40.87 -3.84
C GLN A 276 6.79 41.73 -4.63
N GLN A 277 6.59 41.48 -5.91
CA GLN A 277 5.58 42.19 -6.72
C GLN A 277 4.13 41.78 -6.43
N MET A 278 3.89 40.53 -5.94
CA MET A 278 2.56 40.09 -5.54
C MET A 278 2.13 40.62 -4.14
N ALA A 279 3.06 41.11 -3.33
CA ALA A 279 2.77 41.63 -2.02
C ALA A 279 2.42 43.14 -2.01
N GLU A 280 2.77 43.89 -3.06
CA GLU A 280 2.48 45.34 -3.18
C GLU A 280 1.13 45.63 -3.89
N GLU A 281 0.62 44.73 -4.73
CA GLU A 281 -0.68 44.92 -5.41
C GLU A 281 -1.92 44.62 -4.55
N GLN A 282 -1.77 44.12 -3.31
CA GLN A 282 -2.90 43.86 -2.40
C GLN A 282 -3.19 44.98 -1.38
N LYS A 283 -2.53 46.16 -1.49
CA LYS A 283 -2.74 47.25 -0.53
C LYS A 283 -3.63 48.38 -0.96
N ASP A 284 -4.06 48.46 -2.20
CA ASP A 284 -4.96 49.53 -2.68
C ASP A 284 -6.24 48.97 -3.29
N GLY A 285 -7.24 48.75 -2.46
CA GLY A 285 -8.58 48.48 -2.97
C GLY A 285 -9.47 47.68 -2.01
N ASN A 286 -9.78 48.25 -0.88
CA ASN A 286 -11.07 47.98 -0.25
C ASN A 286 -11.39 48.97 0.89
N GLU A 287 -11.87 50.13 0.52
CA GLU A 287 -12.73 50.94 1.34
C GLU A 287 -14.13 50.93 0.72
N LYS A 288 -15.03 50.14 1.25
CA LYS A 288 -16.45 50.48 1.48
C LYS A 288 -17.26 49.26 1.91
N THR A 289 -17.76 49.42 3.14
CA THR A 289 -19.07 48.97 3.65
C THR A 289 -19.36 47.48 3.66
N THR A 290 -19.27 46.89 4.85
CA THR A 290 -20.46 46.45 5.63
C THR A 290 -20.01 45.93 6.99
N SER A 291 -20.71 46.44 8.03
CA SER A 291 -20.52 46.15 9.46
C SER A 291 -20.77 44.67 9.78
N PRO A 292 -20.01 44.06 10.71
CA PRO A 292 -20.41 42.83 11.33
C PRO A 292 -21.44 43.07 12.44
N ILE A 293 -22.39 42.18 12.52
CA ILE A 293 -23.37 42.11 13.60
C ILE A 293 -22.63 41.54 14.81
N ASP A 294 -22.40 42.40 15.81
CA ASP A 294 -21.94 41.99 17.13
C ASP A 294 -23.11 41.42 17.93
N LEU A 295 -22.98 40.20 18.32
CA LEU A 295 -23.79 39.51 19.32
C LEU A 295 -22.97 39.37 20.62
N ASP A 296 -22.70 40.48 21.27
CA ASP A 296 -22.28 40.50 22.68
C ASP A 296 -22.17 41.94 23.18
N ALA A 297 -23.29 42.51 23.63
CA ALA A 297 -23.24 43.61 24.58
C ALA A 297 -24.65 43.90 25.11
N ALA A 298 -25.02 43.25 26.19
CA ALA A 298 -26.08 43.73 27.07
C ALA A 298 -25.79 43.29 28.51
N ALA A 299 -24.92 44.01 29.15
CA ALA A 299 -24.87 44.13 30.61
C ALA A 299 -23.84 45.18 31.01
N ALA A 300 -24.19 46.44 31.02
CA ALA A 300 -23.69 47.42 32.01
C ALA A 300 -24.48 48.72 31.93
N ASP A 301 -24.89 49.15 33.10
CA ASP A 301 -25.26 50.48 33.54
C ASP A 301 -26.63 51.04 33.15
N ASP A 302 -27.51 50.94 34.14
CA ASP A 302 -28.28 52.11 34.53
C ASP A 302 -28.44 52.17 36.05
N SER A 303 -27.73 53.09 36.68
CA SER A 303 -27.94 53.56 38.01
C SER A 303 -28.72 54.86 37.95
N GLN A 304 -29.98 54.86 38.41
CA GLN A 304 -30.54 55.97 39.23
C GLN A 304 -32.03 55.76 39.63
N GLN A 305 -32.18 55.71 40.93
CA GLN A 305 -33.30 56.28 41.71
C GLN A 305 -34.77 55.87 41.39
N ALA A 306 -35.43 55.14 42.19
CA ALA A 306 -36.30 55.65 43.29
C ALA A 306 -37.21 54.55 43.83
N ASP A 307 -37.27 54.51 45.13
CA ASP A 307 -38.39 54.20 46.07
C ASP A 307 -39.26 52.94 45.94
N ALA A 308 -39.13 52.16 46.99
CA ALA A 308 -40.18 51.49 47.77
C ALA A 308 -41.26 50.71 46.97
N ASP A 309 -41.24 49.42 47.03
CA ASP A 309 -42.17 48.61 47.80
C ASP A 309 -41.87 47.15 47.87
N LYS A 310 -42.20 46.53 48.97
CA LYS A 310 -42.07 45.14 49.31
C LYS A 310 -42.73 44.23 48.32
N ASN A 311 -41.99 43.26 47.79
CA ASN A 311 -42.55 41.92 47.56
C ASN A 311 -41.48 40.88 47.47
N VAL A 312 -41.65 39.76 48.17
CA VAL A 312 -40.79 38.58 48.21
C VAL A 312 -40.81 37.89 46.87
N ALA A 313 -39.69 37.92 46.13
CA ALA A 313 -39.53 37.18 44.92
C ALA A 313 -38.65 35.94 45.15
N ALA A 314 -39.13 34.80 44.70
CA ALA A 314 -38.47 33.51 44.75
C ALA A 314 -37.14 33.52 43.98
N PRO A 315 -36.09 32.78 44.44
CA PRO A 315 -34.77 32.77 43.82
C PRO A 315 -34.84 32.23 42.39
N SER A 316 -34.08 32.84 41.47
CA SER A 316 -34.07 32.49 40.07
C SER A 316 -33.60 31.05 39.87
N LEU A 317 -34.11 30.37 38.87
CA LEU A 317 -33.75 28.98 38.51
C LEU A 317 -32.22 28.72 38.43
N ILE A 318 -31.46 29.75 38.12
CA ILE A 318 -29.96 29.68 38.03
C ILE A 318 -29.33 29.64 39.43
N GLN A 319 -29.95 30.37 40.43
CA GLN A 319 -29.47 30.28 41.81
C GLN A 319 -29.83 28.94 42.45
N GLN A 320 -31.02 28.40 42.19
CA GLN A 320 -31.38 27.03 42.64
C GLN A 320 -30.49 25.95 42.03
N GLN A 321 -30.09 26.06 40.76
CA GLN A 321 -29.15 25.12 40.15
C GLN A 321 -27.73 25.24 40.72
N ARG A 322 -27.27 26.43 41.08
CA ARG A 322 -25.98 26.64 41.76
C ARG A 322 -25.96 26.06 43.17
N GLU A 323 -27.04 26.27 43.94
CA GLU A 323 -27.16 25.70 45.29
C GLU A 323 -27.30 24.18 45.27
N LEU A 324 -28.03 23.59 44.30
CA LEU A 324 -28.11 22.15 44.11
C LEU A 324 -26.79 21.53 43.75
N ARG A 325 -25.97 22.21 42.91
CA ARG A 325 -24.62 21.75 42.59
C ARG A 325 -23.64 21.86 43.76
N ALA A 326 -23.76 22.92 44.57
CA ALA A 326 -22.96 23.08 45.80
C ALA A 326 -23.29 22.02 46.84
N GLN A 327 -24.60 21.74 47.05
CA GLN A 327 -25.06 20.67 47.98
C GLN A 327 -24.66 19.28 47.52
N ARG A 328 -24.59 19.02 46.20
CA ARG A 328 -24.14 17.74 45.67
C ARG A 328 -22.62 17.54 45.84
N ALA A 329 -21.82 18.57 45.59
CA ALA A 329 -20.38 18.54 45.83
C ALA A 329 -20.03 18.41 47.35
N GLU A 330 -20.85 18.92 48.23
CA GLU A 330 -20.66 18.81 49.66
C GLU A 330 -21.05 17.42 50.20
N ARG A 331 -22.07 16.80 49.63
CA ARG A 331 -22.43 15.39 49.87
C ARG A 331 -21.33 14.42 49.41
N GLU A 332 -20.81 14.61 48.20
CA GLU A 332 -19.70 13.78 47.69
C GLU A 332 -18.43 13.93 48.54
N ARG A 333 -18.17 15.12 49.10
CA ARG A 333 -17.08 15.32 50.06
C ARG A 333 -17.32 14.66 51.41
N GLN A 334 -18.55 14.68 51.90
CA GLN A 334 -18.94 13.99 53.15
C GLN A 334 -18.91 12.45 53.00
N GLU A 335 -19.34 11.94 51.84
CA GLU A 335 -19.23 10.48 51.54
C GLU A 335 -17.79 10.01 51.39
N MET A 336 -16.92 10.80 50.76
CA MET A 336 -15.49 10.48 50.68
C MET A 336 -14.78 10.58 52.04
N ALA A 337 -15.18 11.52 52.92
CA ALA A 337 -14.67 11.63 54.28
C ALA A 337 -15.15 10.48 55.18
N ALA A 338 -16.41 10.03 55.01
CA ALA A 338 -16.95 8.86 55.69
C ALA A 338 -16.31 7.55 55.23
N ALA A 339 -16.01 7.40 53.95
CA ALA A 339 -15.30 6.26 53.41
C ALA A 339 -13.83 6.21 53.87
N ALA A 340 -13.18 7.37 54.00
CA ALA A 340 -11.81 7.50 54.57
C ALA A 340 -11.76 7.18 56.07
N ALA A 341 -12.82 7.54 56.82
CA ALA A 341 -12.93 7.22 58.26
C ALA A 341 -13.26 5.72 58.48
N ALA A 342 -14.02 5.11 57.61
CA ALA A 342 -14.31 3.66 57.66
C ALA A 342 -13.11 2.77 57.34
N SER A 343 -12.17 3.28 56.52
CA SER A 343 -10.94 2.53 56.18
C SER A 343 -9.84 2.60 57.26
N ALA A 344 -9.98 3.45 58.27
CA ALA A 344 -9.00 3.60 59.38
C ALA A 344 -9.19 2.64 60.55
N HIS A 345 -10.23 1.78 60.52
CA HIS A 345 -10.55 0.88 61.61
C HIS A 345 -10.63 -0.62 61.25
N ILE A 346 -9.92 -1.05 60.19
CA ILE A 346 -9.75 -2.48 59.94
C ILE A 346 -8.35 -2.87 60.43
N GLY A 347 -8.25 -3.32 61.65
CA GLY A 347 -7.08 -3.98 62.24
C GLY A 347 -6.89 -5.33 61.54
N MET A 348 -5.72 -5.57 60.98
CA MET A 348 -5.35 -6.85 60.36
C MET A 348 -4.95 -7.84 61.47
N ASP A 349 -5.80 -8.80 61.80
CA ASP A 349 -5.43 -9.93 62.67
C ASP A 349 -4.66 -10.95 61.79
N ILE A 350 -3.39 -11.09 62.07
CA ILE A 350 -2.51 -12.10 61.48
C ILE A 350 -2.55 -13.32 62.38
N SER A 351 -3.39 -14.31 62.06
CA SER A 351 -3.33 -15.65 62.69
C SER A 351 -2.44 -16.55 61.84
N VAL A 352 -1.29 -16.97 62.40
CA VAL A 352 -0.46 -18.04 61.82
C VAL A 352 -1.12 -19.38 62.15
N ALA A 353 -1.68 -20.03 61.12
CA ALA A 353 -2.14 -21.40 61.25
C ALA A 353 -0.98 -22.40 61.05
N THR A 354 -0.46 -22.93 62.13
CA THR A 354 0.34 -24.14 62.16
C THR A 354 -0.62 -25.33 62.33
N GLY A 355 -0.70 -26.20 61.31
CA GLY A 355 -1.43 -27.45 61.41
C GLY A 355 -1.10 -28.35 60.23
N GLU A 356 -0.15 -29.29 60.45
CA GLU A 356 0.03 -30.46 59.58
C GLU A 356 -1.19 -31.36 59.70
N GLU A 357 -1.95 -31.56 58.62
CA GLU A 357 -2.85 -32.68 58.48
C GLU A 357 -2.51 -33.53 57.27
N LYS A 358 -2.45 -34.85 57.57
CA LYS A 358 -2.10 -35.94 56.69
C LYS A 358 -3.10 -36.08 55.54
N ALA A 359 -2.56 -36.38 54.39
CA ALA A 359 -3.28 -36.74 53.17
C ALA A 359 -4.22 -37.95 53.43
N THR A 360 -5.51 -37.73 53.23
CA THR A 360 -6.49 -38.78 52.98
C THR A 360 -7.00 -38.68 51.56
N SER A 361 -6.94 -39.85 50.92
CA SER A 361 -7.41 -40.27 49.59
C SER A 361 -8.25 -39.27 48.77
N ASN A 362 -7.71 -38.94 47.58
CA ASN A 362 -8.34 -38.22 46.49
C ASN A 362 -9.61 -38.92 45.97
N THR A 363 -10.75 -38.39 46.33
CA THR A 363 -11.91 -38.36 45.44
C THR A 363 -12.24 -36.89 45.20
N VAL A 364 -11.68 -36.36 44.13
CA VAL A 364 -12.04 -35.01 43.62
C VAL A 364 -13.52 -35.10 43.23
N SER A 365 -14.38 -34.37 43.94
CA SER A 365 -15.81 -34.33 43.63
C SER A 365 -15.98 -33.63 42.27
N ASN A 366 -16.88 -34.11 41.41
CA ASN A 366 -17.20 -33.48 40.09
C ASN A 366 -17.54 -31.99 40.20
N ALA A 367 -17.92 -31.47 41.38
CA ALA A 367 -18.21 -30.05 41.60
C ALA A 367 -16.95 -29.19 41.76
N GLU A 368 -15.82 -29.76 42.25
CA GLU A 368 -14.54 -29.01 42.34
C GLU A 368 -13.84 -28.92 40.99
N VAL A 369 -14.00 -29.92 40.13
CA VAL A 369 -13.48 -29.92 38.75
C VAL A 369 -14.17 -28.84 37.90
N LEU A 370 -15.48 -28.58 38.15
CA LEU A 370 -16.25 -27.54 37.43
C LEU A 370 -15.90 -26.10 37.87
N ASN A 371 -15.27 -25.89 39.02
CA ASN A 371 -14.91 -24.57 39.55
C ASN A 371 -13.45 -24.17 39.26
N THR A 372 -12.60 -25.10 38.83
CA THR A 372 -11.23 -24.75 38.45
C THR A 372 -11.19 -24.17 37.01
N PRO A 373 -10.65 -22.98 36.76
CA PRO A 373 -10.55 -22.43 35.42
C PRO A 373 -9.78 -23.37 34.48
N ILE A 374 -10.27 -23.51 33.24
CA ILE A 374 -9.55 -24.29 32.20
C ILE A 374 -8.18 -23.68 31.96
N ASN A 375 -7.12 -24.49 32.08
CA ASN A 375 -5.79 -23.99 31.77
C ASN A 375 -5.55 -24.03 30.25
N PRO A 376 -5.44 -22.87 29.54
CA PRO A 376 -5.29 -22.85 28.09
C PRO A 376 -3.96 -23.46 27.61
N LYS A 377 -3.02 -23.74 28.53
CA LYS A 377 -1.71 -24.35 28.21
C LYS A 377 -1.77 -25.88 28.18
N GLU A 378 -2.88 -26.48 28.58
CA GLU A 378 -3.04 -27.93 28.46
C GLU A 378 -3.12 -28.38 27.01
N PRO A 379 -2.59 -29.57 26.67
CA PRO A 379 -1.90 -30.52 27.53
C PRO A 379 -0.41 -30.21 27.81
N PHE A 380 0.12 -29.09 27.29
CA PHE A 380 1.56 -28.80 27.30
C PHE A 380 2.00 -27.88 28.44
N THR A 381 1.47 -28.11 29.66
CA THR A 381 1.76 -27.27 30.87
C THR A 381 3.24 -27.27 31.25
N ARG A 382 4.03 -28.25 30.83
CA ARG A 382 5.48 -28.36 31.08
C ARG A 382 6.33 -27.54 30.12
N TYR A 383 5.74 -26.87 29.13
CA TYR A 383 6.48 -25.97 28.22
C TYR A 383 7.15 -24.83 28.99
N LYS A 384 8.45 -24.65 28.78
CA LYS A 384 9.23 -23.57 29.36
C LYS A 384 9.57 -22.55 28.30
N TYR A 385 9.32 -21.26 28.60
CA TYR A 385 9.67 -20.19 27.70
C TYR A 385 11.18 -20.12 27.45
N PRO A 386 11.65 -19.64 26.29
CA PRO A 386 13.07 -19.45 26.02
C PRO A 386 13.72 -18.56 27.10
N THR A 387 14.93 -18.92 27.49
CA THR A 387 15.70 -18.19 28.50
C THR A 387 16.60 -17.12 27.85
N LEU A 388 16.90 -16.05 28.58
CA LEU A 388 17.76 -14.98 28.08
C LEU A 388 19.19 -15.42 27.75
N ASN A 389 19.65 -16.55 28.32
CA ASN A 389 20.98 -17.11 28.04
C ASN A 389 21.15 -17.62 26.59
N LEU A 390 20.07 -17.80 25.84
CA LEU A 390 20.12 -18.15 24.42
C LEU A 390 20.52 -16.96 23.53
N LEU A 391 20.35 -15.77 24.05
CA LEU A 391 20.73 -14.52 23.39
C LEU A 391 22.18 -14.13 23.72
N LYS A 392 22.81 -13.43 22.82
CA LYS A 392 24.16 -12.92 22.98
C LYS A 392 24.13 -11.65 23.84
N LYS A 393 24.94 -11.64 24.89
CA LYS A 393 25.21 -10.43 25.64
C LYS A 393 26.24 -9.63 24.87
N TYR A 394 25.86 -8.43 24.48
CA TYR A 394 26.79 -7.44 24.01
C TYR A 394 27.22 -6.66 25.26
N ASP A 395 28.50 -6.30 25.36
CA ASP A 395 28.95 -5.49 26.47
C ASP A 395 28.13 -4.19 26.49
N ASP A 396 27.15 -4.15 27.40
CA ASP A 396 26.47 -2.92 27.81
C ASP A 396 27.49 -2.09 28.63
N GLN A 397 28.62 -1.72 28.01
CA GLN A 397 29.37 -0.60 28.54
C GLN A 397 28.37 0.55 28.58
N GLU A 398 28.10 1.01 29.79
CA GLU A 398 27.36 2.24 30.02
C GLU A 398 27.78 3.20 28.92
N VAL A 399 26.81 3.78 28.22
CA VAL A 399 27.07 4.70 27.11
C VAL A 399 28.18 5.62 27.55
N SER A 400 29.43 5.29 27.18
CA SER A 400 30.56 6.14 27.54
C SER A 400 30.32 7.45 26.80
N ILE A 401 29.74 8.40 27.51
CA ILE A 401 29.46 9.72 26.95
C ILE A 401 30.84 10.32 26.66
N ASP A 402 31.17 10.37 25.39
CA ASP A 402 32.34 11.11 24.94
C ASP A 402 31.99 12.61 25.07
N GLU A 403 32.28 13.16 26.25
CA GLU A 403 31.98 14.57 26.53
C GLU A 403 32.73 15.52 25.59
N GLU A 404 33.90 15.14 25.09
CA GLU A 404 34.68 15.92 24.14
C GLU A 404 33.98 15.99 22.78
N GLU A 405 33.48 14.86 22.27
CA GLU A 405 32.65 14.80 21.06
C GLU A 405 31.40 15.68 21.23
N GLN A 406 30.69 15.57 22.34
CA GLN A 406 29.48 16.35 22.59
C GLN A 406 29.75 17.87 22.68
N LYS A 407 30.85 18.28 23.32
CA LYS A 407 31.28 19.69 23.39
C LYS A 407 31.69 20.22 22.01
N ALA A 408 32.41 19.40 21.22
CA ALA A 408 32.82 19.75 19.87
C ALA A 408 31.60 19.94 18.95
N ASN A 409 30.67 18.99 18.94
CA ASN A 409 29.44 19.04 18.12
C ASN A 409 28.56 20.23 18.51
N LYS A 410 28.38 20.49 19.83
CA LYS A 410 27.66 21.66 20.32
C LYS A 410 28.29 22.98 19.79
N ASN A 411 29.60 23.11 19.87
CA ASN A 411 30.28 24.32 19.41
C ASN A 411 30.12 24.53 17.90
N ARG A 412 30.27 23.47 17.11
CA ARG A 412 30.06 23.52 15.64
C ARG A 412 28.62 23.91 15.27
N ILE A 413 27.60 23.33 15.96
CA ILE A 413 26.20 23.70 15.73
C ILE A 413 25.98 25.20 16.03
N ILE A 414 26.51 25.71 17.13
CA ILE A 414 26.38 27.13 17.52
C ILE A 414 27.10 28.03 16.51
N GLU A 415 28.30 27.66 16.06
CA GLU A 415 29.10 28.40 15.08
C GLU A 415 28.36 28.48 13.73
N VAL A 416 27.92 27.35 13.19
CA VAL A 416 27.19 27.33 11.90
C VAL A 416 25.92 28.17 11.98
N LEU A 417 25.07 27.95 12.97
CA LEU A 417 23.85 28.74 13.13
C LEU A 417 24.15 30.23 13.35
N GLY A 418 25.22 30.56 14.07
CA GLY A 418 25.70 31.93 14.28
C GLY A 418 26.13 32.59 12.96
N ASN A 419 26.89 31.89 12.11
CA ASN A 419 27.36 32.37 10.80
C ASN A 419 26.20 32.73 9.86
N PHE A 420 25.09 31.97 9.94
CA PHE A 420 23.89 32.29 9.21
C PHE A 420 22.92 33.22 9.95
N GLY A 421 23.38 33.91 11.02
CA GLY A 421 22.59 34.89 11.75
C GLY A 421 21.41 34.30 12.52
N VAL A 422 21.55 33.07 13.00
CA VAL A 422 20.59 32.39 13.89
C VAL A 422 21.18 32.37 15.31
N GLN A 423 20.65 33.21 16.21
CA GLN A 423 21.06 33.24 17.61
C GLN A 423 20.32 32.18 18.43
N ILE A 424 21.03 31.48 19.31
CA ILE A 424 20.51 30.43 20.18
C ILE A 424 20.52 30.94 21.64
N LYS A 425 19.40 30.75 22.36
CA LYS A 425 19.30 31.03 23.79
C LYS A 425 19.92 29.91 24.63
N THR A 426 19.51 28.66 24.37
CA THR A 426 19.96 27.47 25.10
C THR A 426 20.13 26.29 24.16
N ILE A 427 21.08 25.40 24.49
CA ILE A 427 21.28 24.11 23.84
C ILE A 427 21.44 23.02 24.89
N ARG A 428 20.71 21.92 24.72
CA ARG A 428 20.73 20.74 25.59
C ARG A 428 20.97 19.51 24.75
N ALA A 429 21.92 18.65 25.15
CA ALA A 429 22.19 17.39 24.47
C ALA A 429 21.57 16.23 25.26
N THR A 430 20.88 15.31 24.55
CA THR A 430 20.43 14.03 25.10
C THR A 430 21.06 12.92 24.26
N VAL A 431 21.96 12.16 24.88
CA VAL A 431 22.71 11.11 24.18
C VAL A 431 21.89 9.82 24.17
N GLY A 432 21.61 9.32 22.98
CA GLY A 432 20.94 8.04 22.76
C GLY A 432 21.91 6.95 22.29
N PRO A 433 21.40 5.74 21.99
CA PRO A 433 22.23 4.60 21.62
C PRO A 433 22.99 4.79 20.29
N THR A 434 22.40 5.44 19.32
CA THR A 434 22.97 5.61 17.97
C THR A 434 23.03 7.06 17.51
N ILE A 435 22.23 7.93 18.15
CA ILE A 435 22.15 9.35 17.84
C ILE A 435 22.11 10.19 19.13
N THR A 436 22.58 11.43 19.03
CA THR A 436 22.41 12.45 20.07
C THR A 436 21.40 13.50 19.60
N LEU A 437 20.42 13.80 20.44
CA LEU A 437 19.45 14.88 20.21
C LEU A 437 19.95 16.17 20.84
N TYR A 438 20.22 17.18 20.03
CA TYR A 438 20.50 18.55 20.49
C TYR A 438 19.20 19.36 20.44
N GLU A 439 18.63 19.63 21.62
CA GLU A 439 17.47 20.51 21.77
C GLU A 439 17.94 21.95 21.83
N ILE A 440 17.56 22.76 20.87
CA ILE A 440 17.93 24.19 20.80
C ILE A 440 16.70 25.07 20.99
N GLN A 441 16.88 26.14 21.76
CA GLN A 441 15.89 27.20 21.86
C GLN A 441 16.43 28.42 21.09
N PRO A 442 15.83 28.78 19.96
CA PRO A 442 16.24 29.96 19.18
C PRO A 442 15.89 31.23 19.93
N ALA A 443 16.60 32.32 19.62
CA ALA A 443 16.25 33.65 20.10
C ALA A 443 14.89 34.10 19.49
N GLU A 444 14.30 35.11 20.13
CA GLU A 444 13.02 35.68 19.64
C GLU A 444 13.20 36.30 18.25
N GLY A 445 12.18 36.12 17.38
CA GLY A 445 12.25 36.64 16.02
C GLY A 445 12.91 35.72 14.98
N VAL A 446 13.50 34.58 15.38
CA VAL A 446 14.10 33.62 14.47
C VAL A 446 13.02 32.73 13.86
N ARG A 447 12.89 32.72 12.52
CA ARG A 447 11.96 31.84 11.82
C ARG A 447 12.46 30.40 11.83
N ILE A 448 11.56 29.46 12.15
CA ILE A 448 11.87 28.01 12.19
C ILE A 448 12.35 27.50 10.84
N SER A 449 11.76 27.98 9.72
CA SER A 449 12.16 27.61 8.37
C SER A 449 13.63 27.91 8.07
N LYS A 450 14.19 29.01 8.62
CA LYS A 450 15.60 29.36 8.43
C LYS A 450 16.53 28.30 9.00
N ILE A 451 16.20 27.74 10.19
CA ILE A 451 17.00 26.67 10.81
C ILE A 451 16.83 25.36 10.04
N LYS A 452 15.61 25.06 9.57
CA LYS A 452 15.34 23.84 8.83
C LYS A 452 16.08 23.77 7.49
N ASN A 453 16.25 24.92 6.83
CA ASN A 453 16.95 24.98 5.55
C ASN A 453 18.48 24.87 5.69
N LEU A 454 19.03 24.97 6.91
CA LEU A 454 20.46 24.79 7.22
C LEU A 454 20.83 23.33 7.56
N GLU A 455 19.97 22.38 7.27
CA GLU A 455 20.17 20.96 7.60
C GLU A 455 21.45 20.41 6.93
N ASP A 456 21.64 20.68 5.66
CA ASP A 456 22.80 20.23 4.89
C ASP A 456 24.10 20.95 5.35
N ASP A 457 24.04 22.24 5.65
CA ASP A 457 25.17 23.03 6.15
C ASP A 457 25.66 22.54 7.50
N ILE A 458 24.70 22.22 8.40
CA ILE A 458 25.02 21.65 9.73
C ILE A 458 25.60 20.23 9.56
N ALA A 459 25.02 19.39 8.68
CA ALA A 459 25.53 18.06 8.40
C ALA A 459 26.97 18.08 7.88
N LEU A 460 27.26 19.00 6.95
CA LEU A 460 28.60 19.18 6.40
C LEU A 460 29.60 19.61 7.48
N SER A 461 29.24 20.60 8.30
CA SER A 461 30.12 21.10 9.38
C SER A 461 30.44 20.02 10.44
N LEU A 462 29.45 19.16 10.73
CA LEU A 462 29.61 18.04 11.68
C LEU A 462 30.28 16.81 11.04
N ALA A 463 30.57 16.84 9.73
CA ALA A 463 31.04 15.69 8.95
C ALA A 463 30.15 14.44 9.19
N ALA A 464 28.82 14.65 9.37
CA ALA A 464 27.86 13.59 9.66
C ALA A 464 27.26 13.06 8.37
N LEU A 465 27.04 11.72 8.31
CA LEU A 465 26.43 11.03 7.15
C LEU A 465 24.96 11.43 6.90
N GLY A 466 24.37 12.26 7.72
CA GLY A 466 23.03 12.79 7.67
C GLY A 466 22.59 13.21 9.07
N ILE A 467 21.90 14.33 9.14
CA ILE A 467 21.23 14.79 10.34
C ILE A 467 19.74 14.86 10.08
N ARG A 468 18.92 15.05 11.10
CA ARG A 468 17.50 15.28 10.94
C ARG A 468 17.06 16.41 11.87
N ILE A 469 16.32 17.39 11.34
CA ILE A 469 15.81 18.51 12.13
C ILE A 469 14.33 18.31 12.42
N ILE A 470 13.96 18.25 13.71
CA ILE A 470 12.58 18.21 14.21
C ILE A 470 12.21 19.63 14.65
N ALA A 471 11.37 20.29 13.90
CA ALA A 471 11.05 21.68 14.17
C ALA A 471 9.55 21.99 13.97
N PRO A 472 8.81 22.30 15.07
CA PRO A 472 9.21 22.22 16.49
C PRO A 472 9.18 20.80 17.06
N ILE A 473 9.80 20.58 18.24
CA ILE A 473 9.58 19.34 18.99
C ILE A 473 8.17 19.40 19.59
N PRO A 474 7.33 18.37 19.37
CA PRO A 474 5.99 18.33 19.92
C PRO A 474 5.95 18.51 21.45
N GLY A 475 5.07 19.41 21.91
CA GLY A 475 4.93 19.72 23.34
C GLY A 475 6.06 20.53 23.96
N LYS A 476 7.13 20.85 23.19
CA LYS A 476 8.25 21.71 23.64
C LYS A 476 8.42 22.88 22.66
N GLY A 477 8.68 24.06 23.16
CA GLY A 477 8.97 25.25 22.34
C GLY A 477 10.39 25.24 21.75
N THR A 478 11.00 24.09 21.52
CA THR A 478 12.38 23.88 21.10
C THR A 478 12.47 23.19 19.75
N ILE A 479 13.61 23.28 19.10
CA ILE A 479 13.95 22.60 17.86
C ILE A 479 14.96 21.52 18.19
N GLY A 480 14.76 20.29 17.66
CA GLY A 480 15.67 19.18 17.83
C GLY A 480 16.54 18.99 16.59
N ILE A 481 17.85 18.83 16.79
CA ILE A 481 18.81 18.39 15.77
C ILE A 481 19.32 17.02 16.21
N GLU A 482 19.00 16.00 15.43
CA GLU A 482 19.44 14.63 15.66
C GLU A 482 20.75 14.39 14.90
N VAL A 483 21.82 14.12 15.61
CA VAL A 483 23.17 13.93 15.06
C VAL A 483 23.61 12.49 15.33
N PRO A 484 24.13 11.75 14.34
CA PRO A 484 24.70 10.42 14.54
C PRO A 484 25.88 10.43 15.49
N ASN A 485 25.96 9.49 16.42
CA ASN A 485 27.13 9.31 17.29
C ASN A 485 28.31 8.72 16.48
N ALA A 486 29.52 9.13 16.74
CA ALA A 486 30.71 8.59 16.09
C ALA A 486 30.88 7.09 16.37
N LYS A 487 30.53 6.65 17.59
CA LYS A 487 30.42 5.25 17.97
C LYS A 487 28.97 4.92 18.30
N ALA A 488 28.30 4.18 17.40
CA ALA A 488 26.93 3.72 17.62
C ALA A 488 26.95 2.45 18.49
N ASN A 489 26.15 2.40 19.54
CA ASN A 489 25.98 1.24 20.40
C ASN A 489 24.93 0.27 19.80
N ILE A 490 25.20 -1.03 19.86
CA ILE A 490 24.25 -2.06 19.45
C ILE A 490 23.18 -2.20 20.52
N VAL A 491 21.92 -2.04 20.12
CA VAL A 491 20.77 -2.33 21.00
C VAL A 491 20.49 -3.83 20.91
N SER A 492 20.93 -4.60 21.90
CA SER A 492 20.75 -6.06 21.89
C SER A 492 19.31 -6.46 22.21
N MET A 493 18.83 -7.55 21.61
CA MET A 493 17.52 -8.13 21.93
C MET A 493 17.47 -8.61 23.38
N GLU A 494 18.59 -9.10 23.93
CA GLU A 494 18.71 -9.50 25.35
C GLU A 494 18.39 -8.32 26.28
N SER A 495 18.98 -7.14 26.06
CA SER A 495 18.76 -5.97 26.91
C SER A 495 17.30 -5.48 26.91
N ILE A 496 16.60 -5.67 25.79
CA ILE A 496 15.20 -5.31 25.67
C ILE A 496 14.30 -6.31 26.40
N LEU A 497 14.49 -7.60 26.14
CA LEU A 497 13.69 -8.66 26.78
C LEU A 497 13.94 -8.76 28.26
N ASN A 498 15.16 -8.43 28.73
CA ASN A 498 15.52 -8.40 30.15
C ASN A 498 14.95 -7.18 30.92
N SER A 499 14.46 -6.18 30.19
CA SER A 499 13.89 -4.98 30.82
C SER A 499 12.66 -5.27 31.67
N LYS A 500 12.54 -4.57 32.81
CA LYS A 500 11.36 -4.62 33.67
C LYS A 500 10.07 -4.37 32.89
N LYS A 501 10.09 -3.42 31.94
CA LYS A 501 8.95 -3.05 31.10
C LYS A 501 8.43 -4.23 30.27
N PHE A 502 9.33 -5.07 29.71
CA PHE A 502 8.94 -6.28 28.97
C PHE A 502 8.52 -7.41 29.88
N GLN A 503 9.27 -7.65 30.98
CA GLN A 503 8.97 -8.76 31.88
C GLN A 503 7.61 -8.64 32.57
N GLU A 504 7.25 -7.42 33.02
CA GLU A 504 6.00 -7.14 33.77
C GLU A 504 4.82 -6.72 32.87
N THR A 505 4.99 -6.75 31.53
CA THR A 505 3.95 -6.28 30.63
C THR A 505 2.68 -7.14 30.68
N LYS A 506 1.51 -6.47 30.65
CA LYS A 506 0.17 -7.06 30.56
C LYS A 506 -0.40 -7.02 29.13
N MET A 507 0.43 -6.71 28.14
CA MET A 507 0.04 -6.67 26.73
C MET A 507 -0.31 -8.07 26.23
N GLU A 508 -1.30 -8.16 25.35
CA GLU A 508 -1.71 -9.45 24.79
C GLU A 508 -0.68 -9.99 23.79
N LEU A 509 -0.20 -9.15 22.87
CA LEU A 509 0.82 -9.49 21.87
C LEU A 509 1.95 -8.46 21.92
N PRO A 510 2.83 -8.50 22.94
CA PRO A 510 3.90 -7.54 23.08
C PRO A 510 4.97 -7.77 22.02
N ILE A 511 5.23 -6.76 21.20
CA ILE A 511 6.36 -6.70 20.29
C ILE A 511 7.35 -5.65 20.79
N ALA A 512 8.56 -6.08 21.10
CA ALA A 512 9.64 -5.23 21.57
C ALA A 512 10.49 -4.80 20.38
N LEU A 513 10.35 -3.54 20.00
CA LEU A 513 10.94 -3.02 18.75
C LEU A 513 12.37 -2.51 18.93
N GLY A 514 12.75 -2.01 20.13
CA GLY A 514 14.06 -1.47 20.35
C GLY A 514 14.14 -0.42 21.45
N LYS A 515 15.02 0.57 21.31
CA LYS A 515 15.17 1.70 22.24
C LYS A 515 14.93 3.02 21.52
N THR A 516 14.30 3.96 22.22
CA THR A 516 14.12 5.35 21.79
C THR A 516 15.43 6.13 21.87
N ILE A 517 15.40 7.39 21.42
CA ILE A 517 16.51 8.34 21.58
C ILE A 517 16.86 8.58 23.05
N THR A 518 15.86 8.50 23.94
CA THR A 518 16.05 8.64 25.39
C THR A 518 16.54 7.36 26.08
N ASN A 519 16.96 6.35 25.30
CA ASN A 519 17.40 5.03 25.75
C ASN A 519 16.32 4.21 26.47
N GLU A 520 15.04 4.57 26.32
CA GLU A 520 13.92 3.82 26.86
C GLU A 520 13.51 2.67 25.95
N VAL A 521 13.14 1.54 26.54
CA VAL A 521 12.60 0.40 25.79
C VAL A 521 11.28 0.77 25.13
N PHE A 522 11.24 0.63 23.81
CA PHE A 522 10.05 0.87 22.99
C PHE A 522 9.39 -0.44 22.59
N MET A 523 8.15 -0.62 23.03
CA MET A 523 7.35 -1.81 22.75
C MET A 523 5.90 -1.43 22.53
N VAL A 524 5.23 -2.19 21.70
CA VAL A 524 3.82 -1.98 21.35
C VAL A 524 3.03 -3.29 21.44
N ASP A 525 1.72 -3.19 21.61
CA ASP A 525 0.81 -4.31 21.65
C ASP A 525 0.17 -4.51 20.27
N LEU A 526 0.53 -5.57 19.56
CA LEU A 526 -0.01 -5.88 18.24
C LEU A 526 -1.52 -6.12 18.28
N ALA A 527 -2.08 -6.60 19.40
CA ALA A 527 -3.52 -6.76 19.55
C ALA A 527 -4.27 -5.40 19.56
N LYS A 528 -3.62 -4.33 20.01
CA LYS A 528 -4.15 -2.95 19.96
C LYS A 528 -3.93 -2.29 18.60
N ILE A 529 -2.81 -2.59 17.96
CA ILE A 529 -2.45 -2.12 16.61
C ILE A 529 -2.57 -3.33 15.68
N PRO A 530 -3.75 -3.61 15.14
CA PRO A 530 -4.06 -4.94 14.60
C PRO A 530 -3.18 -5.35 13.43
N HIS A 531 -2.72 -4.38 12.65
CA HIS A 531 -1.95 -4.64 11.44
C HIS A 531 -0.80 -3.65 11.33
N LEU A 532 0.35 -4.14 10.86
CA LEU A 532 1.61 -3.40 10.82
C LEU A 532 2.21 -3.46 9.41
N LEU A 533 2.51 -2.29 8.85
CA LEU A 533 3.27 -2.15 7.61
C LEU A 533 4.73 -1.89 7.96
N VAL A 534 5.65 -2.66 7.39
CA VAL A 534 7.10 -2.52 7.58
C VAL A 534 7.76 -2.29 6.23
N ALA A 535 8.47 -1.20 6.06
CA ALA A 535 9.16 -0.95 4.79
C ALA A 535 10.57 -0.37 5.00
N GLY A 536 11.46 -0.60 4.03
CA GLY A 536 12.82 -0.08 4.06
C GLY A 536 13.67 -0.62 2.94
N ALA A 537 14.75 0.07 2.57
CA ALA A 537 15.67 -0.38 1.54
C ALA A 537 16.44 -1.64 1.98
N THR A 538 16.97 -2.38 1.03
CA THR A 538 17.76 -3.60 1.26
C THR A 538 18.95 -3.33 2.19
N GLY A 539 19.15 -4.20 3.19
CA GLY A 539 20.25 -4.08 4.14
C GLY A 539 20.08 -2.99 5.22
N GLN A 540 18.93 -2.32 5.31
CA GLN A 540 18.70 -1.25 6.28
C GLN A 540 18.07 -1.69 7.61
N GLY A 541 17.79 -3.00 7.78
CA GLY A 541 17.34 -3.58 9.04
C GLY A 541 15.93 -4.17 9.03
N LYS A 542 15.22 -4.23 7.86
CA LYS A 542 13.88 -4.80 7.74
C LYS A 542 13.79 -6.22 8.31
N SER A 543 14.66 -7.13 7.86
CA SER A 543 14.69 -8.54 8.29
C SER A 543 15.02 -8.66 9.78
N VAL A 544 15.96 -7.85 10.28
CA VAL A 544 16.27 -7.80 11.72
C VAL A 544 15.05 -7.36 12.52
N GLY A 545 14.29 -6.37 12.02
CA GLY A 545 13.06 -5.90 12.66
C GLY A 545 11.97 -6.97 12.71
N LEU A 546 11.77 -7.74 11.61
CA LEU A 546 10.84 -8.87 11.60
C LEU A 546 11.26 -9.97 12.58
N ASN A 547 12.54 -10.28 12.62
CA ASN A 547 13.10 -11.25 13.56
C ASN A 547 12.95 -10.79 15.03
N ALA A 548 13.14 -9.49 15.32
CA ALA A 548 12.91 -8.95 16.66
C ALA A 548 11.42 -9.06 17.08
N ILE A 549 10.49 -8.85 16.15
CA ILE A 549 9.05 -9.02 16.39
C ILE A 549 8.74 -10.49 16.70
N ILE A 550 9.18 -11.43 15.86
CA ILE A 550 8.94 -12.87 16.06
C ILE A 550 9.55 -13.32 17.39
N THR A 551 10.81 -12.97 17.66
CA THR A 551 11.51 -13.32 18.92
C THR A 551 10.72 -12.79 20.13
N SER A 552 10.23 -11.55 20.10
CA SER A 552 9.42 -10.98 21.19
C SER A 552 8.19 -11.83 21.50
N LEU A 553 7.50 -12.30 20.46
CA LEU A 553 6.31 -13.13 20.58
C LEU A 553 6.64 -14.52 21.16
N LEU A 554 7.71 -15.14 20.66
CA LEU A 554 8.16 -16.47 21.11
C LEU A 554 8.59 -16.48 22.59
N TYR A 555 9.16 -15.37 23.10
CA TYR A 555 9.54 -15.24 24.52
C TYR A 555 8.36 -15.01 25.46
N LYS A 556 7.19 -14.63 24.95
CA LYS A 556 6.06 -14.23 25.80
C LYS A 556 4.83 -15.11 25.66
N LYS A 557 4.66 -15.84 24.56
CA LYS A 557 3.46 -16.62 24.26
C LYS A 557 3.72 -18.13 24.24
N HIS A 558 2.72 -18.87 24.74
CA HIS A 558 2.71 -20.32 24.69
C HIS A 558 2.30 -20.81 23.28
N PRO A 559 2.75 -22.02 22.81
CA PRO A 559 2.32 -22.56 21.51
C PRO A 559 0.80 -22.71 21.33
N ASN A 560 0.05 -22.92 22.40
CA ASN A 560 -1.42 -22.97 22.36
C ASN A 560 -2.09 -21.59 22.35
N GLU A 561 -1.36 -20.51 22.67
CA GLU A 561 -1.89 -19.15 22.71
C GLU A 561 -1.56 -18.35 21.44
N LEU A 562 -0.57 -18.78 20.67
CA LEU A 562 -0.07 -18.08 19.47
C LEU A 562 0.23 -19.08 18.35
N LYS A 563 -0.22 -18.72 17.14
CA LYS A 563 0.17 -19.37 15.90
C LYS A 563 0.70 -18.33 14.91
N LEU A 564 1.67 -18.74 14.11
CA LEU A 564 2.31 -17.92 13.08
C LEU A 564 1.97 -18.48 11.70
N VAL A 565 1.76 -17.59 10.73
CA VAL A 565 1.72 -17.91 9.30
C VAL A 565 2.82 -17.11 8.63
N LEU A 566 3.89 -17.77 8.18
CA LEU A 566 5.05 -17.13 7.60
C LEU A 566 5.06 -17.29 6.08
N ILE A 567 5.12 -16.18 5.38
CA ILE A 567 5.10 -16.10 3.92
C ILE A 567 6.40 -15.46 3.45
N ASP A 568 7.23 -16.24 2.76
CA ASP A 568 8.57 -15.85 2.26
C ASP A 568 8.74 -16.23 0.79
N PRO A 569 8.32 -15.38 -0.16
CA PRO A 569 8.44 -15.66 -1.59
C PRO A 569 9.90 -15.86 -2.06
N LYS A 570 10.87 -15.35 -1.29
CA LYS A 570 12.30 -15.40 -1.63
C LYS A 570 13.04 -16.60 -1.05
N LYS A 571 12.42 -17.34 -0.12
CA LYS A 571 13.01 -18.51 0.57
C LYS A 571 14.30 -18.21 1.36
N VAL A 572 14.45 -17.00 1.91
CA VAL A 572 15.70 -16.55 2.55
C VAL A 572 15.51 -16.23 4.02
N GLU A 573 14.48 -15.40 4.34
CA GLU A 573 14.41 -14.73 5.65
C GLU A 573 13.80 -15.64 6.73
N PHE A 574 12.80 -16.45 6.40
CA PHE A 574 12.08 -17.26 7.39
C PHE A 574 12.48 -18.73 7.44
N SER A 575 13.38 -19.18 6.58
CA SER A 575 13.86 -20.59 6.55
C SER A 575 14.40 -21.05 7.92
N VAL A 576 14.99 -20.14 8.71
CA VAL A 576 15.51 -20.41 10.06
C VAL A 576 14.42 -20.88 11.03
N TYR A 577 13.13 -20.54 10.80
CA TYR A 577 12.01 -20.94 11.65
C TYR A 577 11.40 -22.31 11.30
N SER A 578 11.93 -23.03 10.30
CA SER A 578 11.42 -24.36 9.90
C SER A 578 11.42 -25.38 11.05
N ARG A 579 12.33 -25.25 12.03
CA ARG A 579 12.42 -26.16 13.19
C ARG A 579 11.26 -26.05 14.18
N ILE A 580 10.54 -24.91 14.21
CA ILE A 580 9.43 -24.68 15.17
C ILE A 580 8.05 -24.77 14.50
N THR A 581 7.97 -25.26 13.27
CA THR A 581 6.74 -25.37 12.49
C THR A 581 5.63 -26.10 13.21
N ASN A 582 5.91 -27.27 13.78
CA ASN A 582 4.92 -28.07 14.50
C ASN A 582 4.37 -27.37 15.75
N LYS A 583 5.19 -26.52 16.40
CA LYS A 583 4.82 -25.88 17.66
C LYS A 583 4.00 -24.60 17.44
N PHE A 584 4.48 -23.72 16.55
CA PHE A 584 3.96 -22.36 16.44
C PHE A 584 3.33 -22.03 15.08
N MET A 585 3.41 -22.88 14.06
CA MET A 585 2.83 -22.55 12.76
C MET A 585 1.39 -23.00 12.61
N ALA A 586 0.67 -22.32 11.73
CA ALA A 586 -0.60 -22.74 11.17
C ALA A 586 -0.44 -22.91 9.65
N ALA A 587 -0.93 -24.01 9.10
CA ALA A 587 -0.82 -24.36 7.70
C ALA A 587 -2.14 -24.95 7.17
N VAL A 588 -2.36 -24.87 5.87
CA VAL A 588 -3.48 -25.55 5.20
C VAL A 588 -3.14 -27.04 5.12
N PRO A 589 -4.13 -27.94 5.26
CA PRO A 589 -3.90 -29.38 5.08
C PRO A 589 -3.18 -29.69 3.76
N ASP A 590 -2.37 -30.75 3.72
CA ASP A 590 -1.58 -31.20 2.58
C ASP A 590 -0.41 -30.29 2.17
N GLU A 591 -0.03 -29.30 2.99
CA GLU A 591 1.17 -28.50 2.77
C GLU A 591 2.40 -29.16 3.39
N GLU A 592 3.33 -29.65 2.55
CA GLU A 592 4.59 -30.25 3.00
C GLU A 592 5.51 -29.23 3.70
N GLU A 593 5.47 -27.97 3.26
CA GLU A 593 6.27 -26.87 3.80
C GLU A 593 5.37 -25.82 4.48
N PRO A 594 5.38 -25.73 5.83
CA PRO A 594 4.55 -24.74 6.57
C PRO A 594 4.99 -23.27 6.37
N ILE A 595 6.21 -23.02 5.87
CA ILE A 595 6.66 -21.69 5.44
C ILE A 595 6.30 -21.56 3.96
N ILE A 596 5.40 -20.63 3.66
CA ILE A 596 4.76 -20.53 2.36
C ILE A 596 5.65 -19.73 1.42
N THR A 597 6.05 -20.33 0.31
CA THR A 597 6.97 -19.72 -0.67
C THR A 597 6.36 -19.57 -2.06
N ASP A 598 5.35 -20.35 -2.39
CA ASP A 598 4.64 -20.31 -3.67
C ASP A 598 3.43 -19.38 -3.63
N VAL A 599 3.24 -18.56 -4.68
CA VAL A 599 2.20 -17.54 -4.73
C VAL A 599 0.79 -18.15 -4.73
N THR A 600 0.60 -19.31 -5.39
CA THR A 600 -0.70 -20.00 -5.43
C THR A 600 -1.07 -20.49 -4.03
N LYS A 601 -0.10 -21.05 -3.30
CA LYS A 601 -0.26 -21.48 -1.91
C LYS A 601 -0.53 -20.28 -0.99
N VAL A 602 0.09 -19.12 -1.24
CA VAL A 602 -0.21 -17.87 -0.50
C VAL A 602 -1.67 -17.47 -0.67
N VAL A 603 -2.20 -17.46 -1.91
CA VAL A 603 -3.62 -17.15 -2.18
C VAL A 603 -4.53 -18.13 -1.46
N ARG A 604 -4.24 -19.44 -1.54
CA ARG A 604 -4.98 -20.50 -0.84
C ARG A 604 -4.99 -20.27 0.67
N THR A 605 -3.86 -19.97 1.28
CA THR A 605 -3.75 -19.71 2.74
C THR A 605 -4.48 -18.44 3.15
N LEU A 606 -4.40 -17.37 2.38
CA LEU A 606 -5.13 -16.13 2.68
C LEU A 606 -6.64 -16.32 2.61
N ASN A 607 -7.13 -17.08 1.63
CA ASN A 607 -8.56 -17.44 1.53
C ASN A 607 -8.99 -18.34 2.70
N SER A 608 -8.18 -19.32 3.08
CA SER A 608 -8.37 -20.15 4.26
C SER A 608 -8.48 -19.32 5.55
N LEU A 609 -7.61 -18.31 5.72
CA LEU A 609 -7.69 -17.39 6.86
C LEU A 609 -8.97 -16.54 6.84
N CYS A 610 -9.53 -16.22 5.67
CA CYS A 610 -10.82 -15.55 5.56
C CYS A 610 -11.96 -16.48 6.04
N VAL A 611 -11.93 -17.78 5.68
CA VAL A 611 -12.90 -18.77 6.16
C VAL A 611 -12.79 -18.95 7.68
N LEU A 612 -11.57 -19.09 8.20
CA LEU A 612 -11.34 -19.16 9.64
C LEU A 612 -11.84 -17.92 10.38
N MET A 613 -11.64 -16.73 9.81
CA MET A 613 -12.13 -15.48 10.37
C MET A 613 -13.66 -15.50 10.50
N ASP A 614 -14.37 -15.93 9.46
CA ASP A 614 -15.84 -16.00 9.46
C ASP A 614 -16.34 -17.04 10.49
N SER A 615 -15.73 -18.23 10.56
CA SER A 615 -16.07 -19.25 11.57
C SER A 615 -15.86 -18.77 13.00
N ARG A 616 -14.77 -18.02 13.26
CA ARG A 616 -14.52 -17.40 14.55
C ARG A 616 -15.55 -16.33 14.90
N TYR A 617 -16.04 -15.56 13.94
CA TYR A 617 -17.15 -14.61 14.15
C TYR A 617 -18.45 -15.31 14.55
N ASP A 618 -18.76 -16.46 13.95
CA ASP A 618 -19.92 -17.26 14.33
C ASP A 618 -19.80 -17.79 15.77
N LEU A 619 -18.61 -18.25 16.18
CA LEU A 619 -18.34 -18.67 17.56
C LEU A 619 -18.44 -17.48 18.54
N LEU A 620 -17.90 -16.30 18.17
CA LEU A 620 -18.05 -15.07 18.97
C LEU A 620 -19.52 -14.70 19.16
N LYS A 621 -20.33 -14.79 18.09
CA LYS A 621 -21.77 -14.52 18.11
C LYS A 621 -22.52 -15.52 19.01
N LYS A 622 -22.25 -16.82 18.91
CA LYS A 622 -22.83 -17.87 19.79
C LYS A 622 -22.46 -17.64 21.26
N ALA A 623 -21.20 -17.24 21.52
CA ALA A 623 -20.71 -16.92 22.87
C ALA A 623 -21.20 -15.58 23.42
N GLY A 624 -21.81 -14.71 22.61
CA GLY A 624 -22.14 -13.34 22.97
C GLY A 624 -20.93 -12.51 23.37
N ALA A 625 -19.75 -12.79 22.75
CA ALA A 625 -18.50 -12.10 23.03
C ALA A 625 -18.18 -11.08 21.92
N ARG A 626 -17.56 -9.94 22.29
CA ARG A 626 -17.23 -8.85 21.35
C ARG A 626 -15.86 -9.03 20.69
N ASN A 627 -14.99 -9.80 21.32
CA ASN A 627 -13.63 -10.02 20.85
C ASN A 627 -13.05 -11.33 21.43
N ILE A 628 -11.93 -11.78 20.84
CA ILE A 628 -11.23 -13.01 21.23
C ILE A 628 -10.85 -13.03 22.72
N LYS A 629 -10.45 -11.91 23.29
CA LYS A 629 -10.05 -11.85 24.72
C LYS A 629 -11.23 -12.15 25.62
N GLU A 630 -12.40 -11.53 25.39
CA GLU A 630 -13.64 -11.80 26.15
C GLU A 630 -14.11 -13.23 25.94
N TYR A 631 -14.01 -13.73 24.69
CA TYR A 631 -14.36 -15.10 24.35
C TYR A 631 -13.50 -16.11 25.11
N ASN A 632 -12.17 -15.98 25.02
CA ASN A 632 -11.24 -16.88 25.70
C ASN A 632 -11.39 -16.80 27.23
N GLN A 633 -11.70 -15.63 27.80
CA GLN A 633 -12.00 -15.48 29.21
C GLN A 633 -13.29 -16.22 29.62
N LYS A 634 -14.33 -16.17 28.78
CA LYS A 634 -15.57 -16.96 29.02
C LYS A 634 -15.29 -18.44 28.89
N TYR A 635 -14.48 -18.88 27.93
CA TYR A 635 -14.07 -20.28 27.76
C TYR A 635 -13.32 -20.80 28.98
N VAL A 636 -12.26 -20.10 29.38
CA VAL A 636 -11.45 -20.45 30.55
C VAL A 636 -12.28 -20.57 31.83
N ASN A 637 -13.30 -19.73 32.01
CA ASN A 637 -14.18 -19.69 33.16
C ASN A 637 -15.40 -20.66 33.04
N HIS A 638 -15.38 -21.64 32.13
CA HIS A 638 -16.48 -22.59 31.88
C HIS A 638 -17.85 -21.95 31.58
N ARG A 639 -17.86 -20.72 31.03
CA ARG A 639 -19.11 -20.03 30.68
C ARG A 639 -19.63 -20.38 29.28
N LEU A 640 -18.90 -21.21 28.53
CA LEU A 640 -19.25 -21.67 27.19
C LEU A 640 -19.46 -23.19 27.21
N LYS A 641 -20.46 -23.65 26.46
CA LYS A 641 -20.75 -25.06 26.33
C LYS A 641 -19.84 -25.71 25.30
N LEU A 642 -19.03 -26.69 25.68
CA LEU A 642 -18.16 -27.43 24.77
C LEU A 642 -18.95 -28.17 23.66
N THR A 643 -20.20 -28.57 23.95
CA THR A 643 -21.10 -29.24 23.00
C THR A 643 -21.47 -28.35 21.79
N ASP A 644 -21.36 -27.02 21.92
CA ASP A 644 -21.69 -26.06 20.87
C ASP A 644 -20.50 -25.77 19.96
N GLY A 645 -19.41 -26.56 20.06
CA GLY A 645 -18.19 -26.44 19.28
C GLY A 645 -17.24 -25.31 19.72
N HIS A 646 -17.41 -24.85 20.99
CA HIS A 646 -16.50 -23.86 21.54
C HIS A 646 -15.15 -24.48 21.92
N GLU A 647 -14.06 -23.79 21.47
CA GLU A 647 -12.67 -24.15 21.75
C GLU A 647 -11.88 -22.92 22.15
N PHE A 648 -10.69 -23.10 22.73
CA PHE A 648 -9.78 -21.98 22.98
C PHE A 648 -9.23 -21.45 21.66
N MET A 649 -9.37 -20.15 21.42
CA MET A 649 -8.87 -19.51 20.19
C MET A 649 -7.46 -18.97 20.39
N PRO A 650 -6.42 -19.53 19.73
CA PRO A 650 -5.11 -18.90 19.70
C PRO A 650 -5.11 -17.61 18.86
N TYR A 651 -4.27 -16.65 19.20
CA TYR A 651 -3.96 -15.54 18.33
C TYR A 651 -3.20 -16.06 17.08
N ILE A 652 -3.47 -15.49 15.92
CA ILE A 652 -2.76 -15.80 14.68
C ILE A 652 -2.07 -14.54 14.19
N VAL A 653 -0.77 -14.64 13.94
CA VAL A 653 0.04 -13.55 13.37
C VAL A 653 0.58 -13.98 12.02
N VAL A 654 0.08 -13.32 10.97
CA VAL A 654 0.52 -13.53 9.59
C VAL A 654 1.64 -12.56 9.29
N ILE A 655 2.79 -13.05 8.82
CA ILE A 655 3.95 -12.22 8.51
C ILE A 655 4.39 -12.48 7.07
N ILE A 656 4.38 -11.42 6.26
CA ILE A 656 4.79 -11.45 4.85
C ILE A 656 6.09 -10.66 4.72
N ASP A 657 7.19 -11.34 4.29
CA ASP A 657 8.51 -10.69 4.15
C ASP A 657 8.57 -9.71 2.99
N GLU A 658 8.05 -10.08 1.81
CA GLU A 658 8.08 -9.21 0.63
C GLU A 658 6.71 -9.17 -0.05
N PHE A 659 5.87 -8.25 0.42
CA PHE A 659 4.54 -8.02 -0.12
C PHE A 659 4.57 -7.55 -1.58
N GLY A 660 5.63 -6.82 -1.96
CA GLY A 660 5.77 -6.30 -3.31
C GLY A 660 5.83 -7.38 -4.37
N ASP A 661 6.52 -8.49 -4.10
CA ASP A 661 6.65 -9.60 -5.06
C ASP A 661 5.30 -10.33 -5.23
N LEU A 662 4.51 -10.47 -4.17
CA LEU A 662 3.17 -11.07 -4.24
C LEU A 662 2.19 -10.22 -5.05
N ILE A 663 2.15 -8.90 -4.81
CA ILE A 663 1.27 -7.98 -5.55
C ILE A 663 1.64 -7.91 -7.04
N MET A 664 2.93 -7.94 -7.35
CA MET A 664 3.39 -7.91 -8.74
C MET A 664 3.06 -9.20 -9.51
N THR A 665 2.92 -10.33 -8.81
CA THR A 665 2.67 -11.64 -9.43
C THR A 665 1.18 -11.97 -9.49
N ALA A 666 0.45 -11.87 -8.37
CA ALA A 666 -0.96 -12.28 -8.26
C ALA A 666 -1.94 -11.09 -8.09
N GLY A 667 -1.44 -9.86 -7.95
CA GLY A 667 -2.24 -8.64 -7.97
C GLY A 667 -3.47 -8.69 -7.04
N LYS A 668 -4.66 -8.66 -7.63
CA LYS A 668 -5.93 -8.60 -6.88
C LYS A 668 -6.26 -9.87 -6.10
N GLU A 669 -5.78 -11.03 -6.52
CA GLU A 669 -6.03 -12.32 -5.84
C GLU A 669 -5.42 -12.33 -4.44
N VAL A 670 -4.30 -11.63 -4.23
CA VAL A 670 -3.66 -11.44 -2.94
C VAL A 670 -4.21 -10.18 -2.23
N GLU A 671 -4.47 -9.09 -2.95
CA GLU A 671 -4.90 -7.82 -2.35
C GLU A 671 -6.28 -7.93 -1.68
N LEU A 672 -7.24 -8.64 -2.30
CA LEU A 672 -8.61 -8.75 -1.79
C LEU A 672 -8.69 -9.48 -0.43
N PRO A 673 -8.14 -10.70 -0.27
CA PRO A 673 -8.15 -11.36 1.04
C PRO A 673 -7.36 -10.59 2.11
N ILE A 674 -6.21 -9.97 1.76
CA ILE A 674 -5.47 -9.12 2.69
C ILE A 674 -6.31 -7.93 3.16
N ALA A 675 -6.99 -7.24 2.25
CA ALA A 675 -7.86 -6.12 2.60
C ALA A 675 -9.02 -6.58 3.52
N ARG A 676 -9.64 -7.73 3.24
CA ARG A 676 -10.72 -8.30 4.05
C ARG A 676 -10.24 -8.66 5.47
N ILE A 677 -9.10 -9.35 5.59
CA ILE A 677 -8.50 -9.67 6.88
C ILE A 677 -8.15 -8.37 7.63
N ALA A 678 -7.53 -7.41 6.98
CA ALA A 678 -7.11 -6.16 7.61
C ALA A 678 -8.30 -5.31 8.11
N GLN A 679 -9.46 -5.40 7.49
CA GLN A 679 -10.67 -4.68 7.91
C GLN A 679 -11.40 -5.37 9.07
N LEU A 680 -11.47 -6.70 9.09
CA LEU A 680 -12.38 -7.43 9.94
C LEU A 680 -11.68 -8.29 11.01
N ALA A 681 -10.47 -8.79 10.79
CA ALA A 681 -9.90 -9.86 11.60
C ALA A 681 -9.43 -9.48 13.02
N ARG A 682 -9.37 -8.19 13.36
CA ARG A 682 -8.93 -7.70 14.68
C ARG A 682 -9.71 -8.32 15.84
N ALA A 683 -11.04 -8.38 15.72
CA ALA A 683 -11.89 -8.87 16.80
C ALA A 683 -11.72 -10.38 17.05
N VAL A 684 -11.36 -11.14 16.03
CA VAL A 684 -11.17 -12.59 16.07
C VAL A 684 -9.71 -13.01 16.31
N GLY A 685 -8.81 -12.05 16.58
CA GLY A 685 -7.42 -12.28 16.96
C GLY A 685 -6.51 -12.74 15.83
N ILE A 686 -6.80 -12.35 14.58
CA ILE A 686 -5.90 -12.53 13.45
C ILE A 686 -5.25 -11.19 13.13
N HIS A 687 -3.93 -11.14 13.17
CA HIS A 687 -3.13 -9.93 12.97
C HIS A 687 -2.18 -10.13 11.81
N MET A 688 -1.89 -9.05 11.07
CA MET A 688 -1.06 -9.13 9.89
C MET A 688 0.08 -8.12 9.93
N ILE A 689 1.28 -8.59 9.56
CA ILE A 689 2.47 -7.78 9.36
C ILE A 689 2.90 -7.95 7.92
N ILE A 690 2.82 -6.90 7.14
CA ILE A 690 3.28 -6.90 5.74
C ILE A 690 4.57 -6.11 5.64
N ALA A 691 5.58 -6.70 5.01
CA ALA A 691 6.84 -6.02 4.80
C ALA A 691 7.20 -5.92 3.32
N THR A 692 7.94 -4.87 2.94
CA THR A 692 8.41 -4.67 1.56
C THR A 692 9.71 -3.89 1.52
N GLN A 693 10.58 -4.24 0.56
CA GLN A 693 11.79 -3.48 0.21
C GLN A 693 11.52 -2.46 -0.93
N ARG A 694 10.31 -2.49 -1.53
CA ARG A 694 9.91 -1.64 -2.66
C ARG A 694 8.71 -0.76 -2.26
N PRO A 695 8.94 0.35 -1.54
CA PRO A 695 7.87 1.21 -1.04
C PRO A 695 7.30 2.14 -2.13
N THR A 696 6.76 1.56 -3.21
CA THR A 696 6.11 2.31 -4.29
C THR A 696 4.61 2.45 -4.06
N THR A 697 3.97 3.45 -4.66
CA THR A 697 2.52 3.67 -4.56
C THR A 697 1.69 2.57 -5.23
N SER A 698 2.27 1.80 -6.15
CA SER A 698 1.64 0.61 -6.76
C SER A 698 1.58 -0.58 -5.80
N ILE A 699 2.48 -0.66 -4.80
CA ILE A 699 2.53 -1.71 -3.79
C ILE A 699 1.84 -1.25 -2.51
N ILE A 700 2.20 -0.08 -1.99
CA ILE A 700 1.59 0.53 -0.80
C ILE A 700 0.46 1.45 -1.26
N THR A 701 -0.68 0.85 -1.63
CA THR A 701 -1.88 1.56 -2.09
C THR A 701 -2.55 2.34 -0.96
N GLY A 702 -3.44 3.28 -1.31
CA GLY A 702 -4.26 3.99 -0.32
C GLY A 702 -5.11 3.04 0.53
N ASN A 703 -5.59 1.95 -0.06
CA ASN A 703 -6.38 0.92 0.60
C ASN A 703 -5.57 0.17 1.69
N ILE A 704 -4.33 -0.22 1.36
CA ILE A 704 -3.40 -0.82 2.32
C ILE A 704 -3.12 0.17 3.46
N LYS A 705 -2.81 1.44 3.17
CA LYS A 705 -2.51 2.44 4.20
C LYS A 705 -3.68 2.71 5.16
N ALA A 706 -4.92 2.66 4.67
CA ALA A 706 -6.12 2.86 5.48
C ALA A 706 -6.31 1.73 6.51
N ASN A 707 -5.94 0.50 6.15
CA ASN A 707 -6.17 -0.69 6.97
C ASN A 707 -4.95 -1.09 7.84
N PHE A 708 -3.77 -0.51 7.56
CA PHE A 708 -2.53 -0.72 8.33
C PHE A 708 -2.14 0.57 9.07
N PRO A 709 -2.73 0.82 10.25
CA PRO A 709 -2.50 2.06 11.00
C PRO A 709 -1.11 2.12 11.63
N GLY A 710 -0.54 0.98 12.01
CA GLY A 710 0.84 0.88 12.48
C GLY A 710 1.80 0.82 11.30
N ARG A 711 2.82 1.69 11.28
CA ARG A 711 3.80 1.73 10.19
C ARG A 711 5.21 1.89 10.71
N ILE A 712 6.12 1.09 10.18
CA ILE A 712 7.56 1.16 10.46
C ILE A 712 8.26 1.46 9.14
N ALA A 713 9.05 2.51 9.13
CA ALA A 713 9.95 2.83 8.04
C ALA A 713 11.39 2.76 8.52
N PHE A 714 12.15 1.80 8.02
CA PHE A 714 13.61 1.80 8.05
C PHE A 714 14.13 2.80 7.01
N LYS A 715 15.45 3.01 6.96
CA LYS A 715 16.05 3.92 5.98
C LYS A 715 15.59 3.57 4.57
N VAL A 716 15.17 4.58 3.84
CA VAL A 716 14.85 4.54 2.40
C VAL A 716 15.73 5.53 1.65
N THR A 717 15.85 5.35 0.34
CA THR A 717 16.72 6.19 -0.50
C THR A 717 16.09 7.55 -0.79
N SER A 718 14.77 7.57 -1.02
CA SER A 718 14.05 8.76 -1.47
C SER A 718 13.10 9.32 -0.40
N ALA A 719 12.96 10.65 -0.37
CA ALA A 719 11.93 11.31 0.42
C ALA A 719 10.49 10.95 -0.06
N ILE A 720 10.34 10.56 -1.33
CA ILE A 720 9.06 10.08 -1.89
C ILE A 720 8.69 8.73 -1.27
N ASP A 721 9.65 7.81 -1.12
CA ASP A 721 9.44 6.51 -0.48
C ASP A 721 9.00 6.69 0.98
N SER A 722 9.65 7.64 1.69
CA SER A 722 9.24 8.01 3.05
C SER A 722 7.79 8.48 3.11
N LYS A 723 7.36 9.34 2.17
CA LYS A 723 5.97 9.80 2.07
C LYS A 723 5.01 8.66 1.70
N THR A 724 5.44 7.72 0.88
CA THR A 724 4.62 6.56 0.53
C THR A 724 4.34 5.69 1.75
N ILE A 725 5.31 5.49 2.65
CA ILE A 725 5.14 4.68 3.86
C ILE A 725 4.43 5.47 4.96
N LEU A 726 4.96 6.65 5.33
CA LEU A 726 4.61 7.39 6.54
C LEU A 726 3.69 8.60 6.29
N ASP A 727 3.31 8.90 5.06
CA ASP A 727 2.63 10.12 4.63
C ASP A 727 3.44 11.41 4.95
N ARG A 728 4.73 11.28 5.30
CA ARG A 728 5.68 12.37 5.61
C ARG A 728 7.12 11.99 5.31
N THR A 729 7.98 12.98 5.18
CA THR A 729 9.42 12.79 5.01
C THR A 729 10.09 12.44 6.34
N GLY A 730 11.32 11.92 6.29
CA GLY A 730 12.17 11.65 7.45
C GLY A 730 12.83 10.27 7.44
N ALA A 731 12.23 9.25 6.79
CA ALA A 731 12.87 7.93 6.71
C ALA A 731 14.10 7.90 5.78
N ASN A 732 14.20 8.83 4.84
CA ASN A 732 15.39 9.03 4.00
C ASN A 732 16.59 9.62 4.77
N GLN A 733 16.33 10.30 5.89
CA GLN A 733 17.33 10.94 6.74
C GLN A 733 17.85 10.01 7.87
N LEU A 734 17.34 8.77 7.96
CA LEU A 734 17.79 7.78 8.93
C LEU A 734 19.22 7.33 8.64
N ILE A 735 19.94 6.87 9.68
CA ILE A 735 21.31 6.38 9.55
C ILE A 735 21.35 5.04 8.81
N GLY A 736 20.32 4.18 8.99
CA GLY A 736 20.30 2.79 8.56
C GLY A 736 20.70 1.83 9.69
N ARG A 737 21.03 0.59 9.37
CA ARG A 737 21.44 -0.43 10.35
C ARG A 737 20.44 -0.63 11.50
N GLY A 738 19.14 -0.64 11.17
CA GLY A 738 18.09 -0.82 12.16
C GLY A 738 17.51 0.47 12.75
N ASP A 739 18.00 1.64 12.36
CA ASP A 739 17.37 2.92 12.70
C ASP A 739 16.05 3.06 11.92
N MET A 740 14.96 3.32 12.62
CA MET A 740 13.61 3.32 12.06
C MET A 740 12.72 4.41 12.65
N LEU A 741 11.68 4.77 11.90
CA LEU A 741 10.56 5.59 12.36
C LEU A 741 9.33 4.70 12.53
N TYR A 742 8.76 4.70 13.72
CA TYR A 742 7.49 4.08 14.02
C TYR A 742 6.38 5.13 14.03
N LEU A 743 5.30 4.90 13.28
CA LEU A 743 4.12 5.76 13.22
C LEU A 743 2.87 4.96 13.61
N ASN A 744 2.13 5.50 14.59
CA ASN A 744 0.77 5.07 14.91
C ASN A 744 0.03 6.30 15.45
N GLY A 745 -0.75 6.94 14.59
CA GLY A 745 -1.35 8.24 14.87
C GLY A 745 -0.61 9.40 14.19
N ASN A 746 -0.44 10.52 14.89
CA ASN A 746 0.00 11.76 14.25
C ASN A 746 1.51 11.97 14.20
N GLU A 747 2.28 11.36 15.12
CA GLU A 747 3.70 11.67 15.26
C GLU A 747 4.58 10.42 15.19
N PRO A 748 5.63 10.42 14.34
CA PRO A 748 6.56 9.32 14.28
C PRO A 748 7.52 9.35 15.47
N VAL A 749 7.75 8.19 16.06
CA VAL A 749 8.77 7.97 17.09
C VAL A 749 9.98 7.34 16.43
N ARG A 750 11.18 7.93 16.65
CA ARG A 750 12.43 7.32 16.18
C ARG A 750 12.89 6.27 17.17
N VAL A 751 13.21 5.09 16.66
CA VAL A 751 13.58 3.92 17.46
C VAL A 751 14.78 3.24 16.80
N GLN A 752 15.80 2.91 17.58
CA GLN A 752 16.83 1.98 17.14
C GLN A 752 16.35 0.56 17.38
N CYS A 753 16.23 -0.21 16.30
CA CYS A 753 15.74 -1.58 16.34
C CYS A 753 16.61 -2.48 17.20
N ALA A 754 15.98 -3.38 17.94
CA ALA A 754 16.67 -4.44 18.67
C ALA A 754 17.38 -5.38 17.69
N PHE A 755 18.65 -5.65 17.92
CA PHE A 755 19.44 -6.56 17.10
C PHE A 755 19.36 -7.98 17.66
N VAL A 756 19.02 -8.91 16.79
CA VAL A 756 19.07 -10.36 17.03
C VAL A 756 19.73 -11.00 15.81
N ASP A 757 20.77 -11.78 16.04
CA ASP A 757 21.55 -12.45 14.98
C ASP A 757 20.96 -13.82 14.64
N THR A 758 21.21 -14.31 13.42
CA THR A 758 20.72 -15.61 12.95
C THR A 758 21.12 -16.77 13.88
N PRO A 759 22.38 -16.88 14.36
CA PRO A 759 22.76 -17.91 15.34
C PRO A 759 22.01 -17.86 16.67
N GLU A 760 21.51 -16.68 17.08
CA GLU A 760 20.68 -16.53 18.28
C GLU A 760 19.28 -17.12 18.03
N ILE A 761 18.71 -16.84 16.85
CA ILE A 761 17.41 -17.38 16.43
C ILE A 761 17.48 -18.91 16.30
N GLU A 762 18.55 -19.44 15.75
CA GLU A 762 18.78 -20.88 15.65
C GLU A 762 18.78 -21.56 17.02
N ARG A 763 19.49 -20.99 18.02
CA ARG A 763 19.51 -21.53 19.41
C ARG A 763 18.13 -21.47 20.06
N ILE A 764 17.38 -20.36 19.82
CA ILE A 764 16.02 -20.22 20.34
C ILE A 764 15.10 -21.29 19.73
N ASN A 765 15.15 -21.45 18.41
CA ASN A 765 14.34 -22.42 17.68
C ASN A 765 14.66 -23.86 18.09
N GLU A 766 15.94 -24.20 18.25
CA GLU A 766 16.37 -25.50 18.76
C GLU A 766 15.86 -25.74 20.18
N TYR A 767 15.96 -24.75 21.07
CA TYR A 767 15.41 -24.84 22.41
C TYR A 767 13.90 -25.10 22.40
N ILE A 768 13.13 -24.37 21.58
CA ILE A 768 11.68 -24.52 21.45
C ILE A 768 11.33 -25.90 20.86
N CYS A 769 12.05 -26.35 19.85
CA CYS A 769 11.83 -27.67 19.22
C CYS A 769 11.91 -28.81 20.23
N ASN A 770 12.85 -28.74 21.16
CA ASN A 770 13.08 -29.72 22.21
C ASN A 770 12.08 -29.65 23.38
N GLN A 771 11.15 -28.67 23.42
CA GLN A 771 10.11 -28.53 24.44
C GLN A 771 8.88 -29.38 24.11
N PRO A 772 8.07 -29.78 25.14
CA PRO A 772 6.77 -30.39 24.90
C PRO A 772 5.84 -29.38 24.17
N GLY A 773 5.08 -29.86 23.21
CA GLY A 773 4.18 -29.02 22.42
C GLY A 773 3.50 -29.83 21.31
N PRO A 774 2.69 -29.18 20.47
CA PRO A 774 2.04 -29.85 19.34
C PRO A 774 3.05 -30.59 18.45
N ILE A 775 2.62 -31.70 17.88
CA ILE A 775 3.44 -32.56 17.01
C ILE A 775 3.29 -32.11 15.54
N GLU A 776 2.13 -31.56 15.23
CA GLU A 776 1.77 -31.05 13.89
C GLU A 776 1.41 -29.56 13.95
N PRO A 777 1.58 -28.84 12.86
CA PRO A 777 1.09 -27.45 12.75
C PRO A 777 -0.42 -27.38 13.01
N MET A 778 -0.92 -26.21 13.41
CA MET A 778 -2.36 -25.97 13.48
C MET A 778 -2.96 -26.01 12.08
N GLU A 779 -3.93 -26.87 11.84
CA GLU A 779 -4.64 -26.94 10.57
C GLU A 779 -5.55 -25.72 10.39
N LEU A 780 -5.45 -25.11 9.22
CA LEU A 780 -6.36 -24.06 8.74
C LEU A 780 -7.47 -24.72 7.91
N PRO A 781 -8.71 -24.19 7.92
CA PRO A 781 -9.80 -24.74 7.13
C PRO A 781 -9.50 -24.68 5.63
N GLU A 782 -9.93 -25.66 4.87
CA GLU A 782 -9.81 -25.59 3.41
C GLU A 782 -10.63 -24.42 2.87
N PRO A 783 -10.05 -23.56 2.01
CA PRO A 783 -10.85 -22.56 1.35
C PRO A 783 -11.84 -23.24 0.41
N ALA A 784 -13.10 -22.78 0.40
CA ALA A 784 -14.04 -23.22 -0.62
C ALA A 784 -13.39 -22.92 -1.99
N SER A 785 -13.10 -23.95 -2.75
CA SER A 785 -12.49 -23.82 -4.07
C SER A 785 -13.38 -22.92 -4.94
N GLU A 786 -12.90 -21.70 -5.27
CA GLU A 786 -13.53 -20.86 -6.32
C GLU A 786 -13.31 -21.45 -7.72
N ASP A 787 -12.41 -22.40 -7.85
CA ASP A 787 -12.18 -23.16 -9.07
C ASP A 787 -13.14 -24.35 -9.14
N GLY A 788 -14.34 -24.10 -9.68
CA GLY A 788 -15.11 -25.11 -10.41
C GLY A 788 -14.41 -25.47 -11.71
N GLY A 789 -13.14 -25.89 -11.66
CA GLY A 789 -12.33 -26.40 -12.79
C GLY A 789 -12.10 -27.89 -12.62
N VAL A 790 -12.92 -28.66 -13.30
CA VAL A 790 -12.70 -30.00 -13.86
C VAL A 790 -11.63 -30.89 -13.14
N GLY A 791 -12.09 -31.82 -12.33
CA GLY A 791 -11.34 -33.04 -12.06
C GLY A 791 -11.12 -33.34 -10.57
N GLY A 792 -12.13 -33.80 -9.88
CA GLY A 792 -11.97 -34.43 -8.55
C GLY A 792 -13.30 -34.95 -8.05
N ASN A 793 -13.45 -36.26 -7.95
CA ASN A 793 -14.59 -36.99 -7.40
C ASN A 793 -14.98 -36.53 -5.97
N GLY A 794 -15.53 -35.31 -5.82
CA GLY A 794 -16.20 -34.88 -4.61
C GLY A 794 -17.70 -35.19 -4.79
N SER A 795 -18.25 -36.09 -4.00
CA SER A 795 -19.69 -36.39 -3.99
C SER A 795 -20.47 -35.09 -3.76
N VAL A 796 -21.20 -34.66 -4.80
CA VAL A 796 -22.18 -33.56 -4.71
C VAL A 796 -23.21 -33.98 -3.66
N ASP A 797 -23.39 -33.14 -2.63
CA ASP A 797 -24.36 -33.42 -1.56
C ASP A 797 -25.80 -33.37 -2.15
N THR A 798 -26.31 -34.53 -2.47
CA THR A 798 -27.68 -34.70 -3.04
C THR A 798 -28.77 -34.43 -2.01
N ARG A 799 -28.43 -34.21 -0.74
CA ARG A 799 -29.39 -33.90 0.34
C ARG A 799 -29.74 -32.40 0.46
N ASN A 800 -28.99 -31.52 -0.21
CA ASN A 800 -29.24 -30.08 -0.16
C ASN A 800 -29.34 -29.51 -1.57
N LEU A 801 -30.41 -29.82 -2.26
CA LEU A 801 -30.65 -29.38 -3.64
C LEU A 801 -30.97 -27.87 -3.68
N ASP A 802 -30.50 -27.17 -4.73
CA ASP A 802 -30.86 -25.76 -4.96
C ASP A 802 -32.38 -25.61 -5.15
N PRO A 803 -33.03 -24.58 -4.62
CA PRO A 803 -34.47 -24.32 -4.79
C PRO A 803 -34.97 -24.36 -6.25
N TYR A 804 -34.13 -24.08 -7.23
CA TYR A 804 -34.44 -24.13 -8.66
C TYR A 804 -34.08 -25.46 -9.32
N PHE A 805 -33.68 -26.49 -8.56
CA PHE A 805 -33.22 -27.77 -9.12
C PHE A 805 -34.28 -28.44 -9.98
N GLU A 806 -35.52 -28.57 -9.48
CA GLU A 806 -36.61 -29.22 -10.18
C GLU A 806 -37.03 -28.45 -11.45
N GLU A 807 -37.16 -27.11 -11.32
CA GLU A 807 -37.51 -26.24 -12.43
C GLU A 807 -36.42 -26.24 -13.51
N ALA A 808 -35.15 -26.32 -13.13
CA ALA A 808 -34.01 -26.38 -14.02
C ALA A 808 -33.96 -27.75 -14.74
N ALA A 809 -34.25 -28.84 -14.03
CA ALA A 809 -34.35 -30.18 -14.59
C ALA A 809 -35.42 -30.23 -15.69
N HIS A 810 -36.60 -29.74 -15.40
CA HIS A 810 -37.68 -29.63 -16.38
C HIS A 810 -37.30 -28.76 -17.60
N ALA A 811 -36.64 -27.61 -17.34
CA ALA A 811 -36.22 -26.72 -18.44
C ALA A 811 -35.20 -27.38 -19.36
N ILE A 812 -34.25 -28.16 -18.83
CA ILE A 812 -33.19 -28.84 -19.58
C ILE A 812 -33.80 -30.01 -20.38
N VAL A 813 -34.64 -30.84 -19.76
CA VAL A 813 -35.27 -31.98 -20.47
C VAL A 813 -36.20 -31.51 -21.55
N LEU A 814 -37.00 -30.45 -21.33
CA LEU A 814 -37.88 -29.87 -22.36
C LEU A 814 -37.09 -29.24 -23.52
N SER A 815 -35.98 -28.60 -23.26
CA SER A 815 -35.16 -27.93 -24.30
C SER A 815 -34.17 -28.88 -24.95
N GLN A 816 -33.90 -30.07 -24.38
CA GLN A 816 -32.84 -30.99 -24.77
C GLN A 816 -31.46 -30.28 -24.92
N GLN A 817 -31.21 -29.28 -24.06
CA GLN A 817 -29.97 -28.51 -24.04
C GLN A 817 -29.42 -28.33 -22.62
N GLY A 818 -28.39 -29.05 -22.30
CA GLY A 818 -27.67 -28.94 -21.03
C GLY A 818 -26.70 -27.73 -20.99
N SER A 819 -27.22 -26.51 -21.08
CA SER A 819 -26.41 -25.27 -21.17
C SER A 819 -26.49 -24.45 -19.90
N THR A 820 -25.34 -24.25 -19.25
CA THR A 820 -25.22 -23.37 -18.06
C THR A 820 -25.69 -21.94 -18.35
N SER A 821 -25.40 -21.41 -19.54
CA SER A 821 -25.82 -20.06 -19.94
C SER A 821 -27.33 -19.96 -20.17
N MET A 822 -28.02 -21.04 -20.55
CA MET A 822 -29.46 -21.11 -20.66
C MET A 822 -30.11 -21.03 -19.26
N ILE A 823 -29.59 -21.80 -18.29
CA ILE A 823 -30.02 -21.78 -16.89
C ILE A 823 -29.82 -20.38 -16.28
N GLN A 824 -28.65 -19.79 -16.49
CA GLN A 824 -28.34 -18.46 -16.01
C GLN A 824 -29.37 -17.41 -16.48
N ARG A 825 -29.69 -17.42 -17.75
CA ARG A 825 -30.64 -16.45 -18.33
C ARG A 825 -32.09 -16.72 -17.92
N ARG A 826 -32.51 -17.99 -17.87
CA ARG A 826 -33.88 -18.36 -17.55
C ARG A 826 -34.27 -18.07 -16.12
N PHE A 827 -33.36 -18.32 -15.18
CA PHE A 827 -33.59 -18.14 -13.75
C PHE A 827 -32.98 -16.82 -13.19
N SER A 828 -32.35 -16.01 -14.04
CA SER A 828 -31.70 -14.74 -13.67
C SER A 828 -30.70 -14.89 -12.50
N ILE A 829 -29.96 -16.00 -12.49
CA ILE A 829 -28.98 -16.35 -11.45
C ILE A 829 -27.53 -16.10 -11.92
N GLY A 830 -26.58 -15.92 -10.99
CA GLY A 830 -25.17 -15.76 -11.32
C GLY A 830 -24.56 -17.03 -11.95
N TYR A 831 -23.48 -16.87 -12.76
CA TYR A 831 -22.81 -17.96 -13.47
C TYR A 831 -22.39 -19.12 -12.53
N ASN A 832 -21.82 -18.80 -11.36
CA ASN A 832 -21.37 -19.80 -10.38
C ASN A 832 -22.54 -20.61 -9.78
N ARG A 833 -23.71 -19.99 -9.56
CA ARG A 833 -24.90 -20.70 -9.08
C ARG A 833 -25.50 -21.60 -10.18
N ALA A 834 -25.51 -21.10 -11.42
CA ALA A 834 -25.93 -21.89 -12.56
C ALA A 834 -25.00 -23.10 -12.82
N GLY A 835 -23.69 -22.93 -12.61
CA GLY A 835 -22.69 -24.02 -12.65
C GLY A 835 -22.99 -25.11 -11.61
N ARG A 836 -23.12 -24.73 -10.32
CA ARG A 836 -23.48 -25.68 -9.25
C ARG A 836 -24.77 -26.41 -9.48
N LEU A 837 -25.75 -25.71 -10.03
CA LEU A 837 -27.05 -26.33 -10.40
C LEU A 837 -26.87 -27.37 -11.50
N MET A 838 -26.03 -27.10 -12.50
CA MET A 838 -25.67 -28.05 -13.54
C MET A 838 -24.91 -29.27 -13.00
N ASP A 839 -24.06 -29.09 -11.98
CA ASP A 839 -23.32 -30.18 -11.33
C ASP A 839 -24.25 -31.06 -10.46
N GLN A 840 -25.25 -30.46 -9.80
CA GLN A 840 -26.30 -31.20 -9.12
C GLN A 840 -27.16 -32.01 -10.10
N LEU A 841 -27.44 -31.46 -11.27
CA LEU A 841 -28.20 -32.18 -12.36
C LEU A 841 -27.37 -33.32 -12.96
N GLU A 842 -26.04 -33.18 -13.03
CA GLU A 842 -25.12 -34.26 -13.42
C GLU A 842 -25.10 -35.38 -12.38
N ALA A 843 -24.93 -35.01 -11.09
CA ALA A 843 -24.94 -35.97 -9.99
C ALA A 843 -26.26 -36.75 -9.88
N ALA A 844 -27.37 -36.10 -10.23
CA ALA A 844 -28.67 -36.72 -10.32
C ALA A 844 -28.89 -37.56 -11.59
N GLY A 845 -27.96 -37.58 -12.56
CA GLY A 845 -28.05 -38.37 -13.80
C GLY A 845 -29.00 -37.77 -14.86
N ILE A 846 -29.31 -36.48 -14.77
CA ILE A 846 -30.18 -35.77 -15.73
C ILE A 846 -29.36 -35.26 -16.94
N VAL A 847 -28.14 -34.80 -16.69
CA VAL A 847 -27.19 -34.39 -17.74
C VAL A 847 -25.88 -35.16 -17.62
N GLY A 848 -25.17 -35.30 -18.73
CA GLY A 848 -23.86 -35.94 -18.80
C GLY A 848 -22.73 -35.02 -18.32
N ALA A 849 -21.50 -35.57 -18.23
CA ALA A 849 -20.30 -34.87 -17.80
C ALA A 849 -19.98 -33.63 -18.63
N ALA A 850 -19.33 -32.66 -18.00
CA ALA A 850 -18.93 -31.44 -18.66
C ALA A 850 -17.93 -31.70 -19.80
N GLN A 851 -18.21 -31.19 -21.01
CA GLN A 851 -17.36 -31.32 -22.20
C GLN A 851 -16.74 -29.95 -22.58
N GLY A 852 -16.02 -29.32 -21.68
CA GLY A 852 -15.44 -28.00 -21.91
C GLY A 852 -16.53 -26.91 -22.08
N SER A 853 -16.45 -26.11 -23.14
CA SER A 853 -17.40 -25.01 -23.39
C SER A 853 -18.68 -25.43 -24.13
N LYS A 854 -18.82 -26.71 -24.47
CA LYS A 854 -20.02 -27.23 -25.16
C LYS A 854 -21.14 -27.50 -24.15
N PRO A 855 -22.44 -27.38 -24.58
CA PRO A 855 -23.56 -27.82 -23.76
C PRO A 855 -23.40 -29.29 -23.37
N ARG A 856 -23.74 -29.64 -22.13
CA ARG A 856 -23.73 -31.04 -21.65
C ARG A 856 -24.85 -31.85 -22.37
N GLU A 857 -24.59 -33.10 -22.58
CA GLU A 857 -25.59 -34.02 -23.14
C GLU A 857 -26.75 -34.25 -22.16
N VAL A 858 -28.00 -34.24 -22.63
CA VAL A 858 -29.17 -34.54 -21.78
C VAL A 858 -29.43 -36.04 -21.85
N LEU A 859 -29.36 -36.69 -20.70
CA LEU A 859 -29.46 -38.17 -20.60
C LEU A 859 -30.91 -38.64 -20.60
N LEU A 860 -31.86 -37.80 -20.19
CA LEU A 860 -33.29 -38.11 -20.15
C LEU A 860 -33.99 -37.56 -21.39
N GLN A 861 -34.77 -38.41 -22.08
CA GLN A 861 -35.47 -38.06 -23.33
C GLN A 861 -36.88 -37.54 -23.09
N ASP A 862 -37.53 -37.98 -21.99
CA ASP A 862 -38.94 -37.72 -21.72
C ASP A 862 -39.17 -37.14 -20.32
N GLU A 863 -40.19 -36.30 -20.20
CA GLU A 863 -40.62 -35.69 -18.94
C GLU A 863 -41.15 -36.75 -17.93
N ASN A 864 -41.64 -37.87 -18.39
CA ASN A 864 -42.10 -39.01 -17.55
C ASN A 864 -40.92 -39.67 -16.84
N GLN A 865 -39.77 -39.83 -17.52
CA GLN A 865 -38.52 -40.34 -16.92
C GLN A 865 -37.99 -39.39 -15.85
N LEU A 866 -38.03 -38.06 -16.11
CA LEU A 866 -37.65 -37.04 -15.15
C LEU A 866 -38.52 -37.11 -13.89
N ASN A 867 -39.85 -37.16 -14.02
CA ASN A 867 -40.76 -37.20 -12.88
C ASN A 867 -40.56 -38.47 -12.05
N THR A 868 -40.27 -39.61 -12.66
CA THR A 868 -39.92 -40.86 -11.93
C THR A 868 -38.63 -40.69 -11.14
N LEU A 869 -37.60 -40.06 -11.73
CA LEU A 869 -36.33 -39.82 -11.07
C LEU A 869 -36.49 -38.83 -9.92
N LEU A 870 -37.23 -37.72 -10.11
CA LEU A 870 -37.49 -36.74 -9.04
C LEU A 870 -38.26 -37.34 -7.85
N MET A 871 -39.21 -38.27 -8.11
CA MET A 871 -39.90 -39.03 -7.06
C MET A 871 -38.94 -39.95 -6.30
N GLN A 872 -37.97 -40.58 -6.96
CA GLN A 872 -36.97 -41.41 -6.35
C GLN A 872 -36.03 -40.56 -5.46
N LEU A 873 -35.57 -39.38 -5.91
CA LEU A 873 -34.73 -38.46 -5.17
C LEU A 873 -35.47 -37.85 -3.95
N ARG A 874 -36.77 -37.65 -3.99
CA ARG A 874 -37.57 -37.20 -2.84
C ARG A 874 -37.75 -38.31 -1.76
N ASN A 875 -37.66 -39.59 -2.13
CA ASN A 875 -37.84 -40.70 -1.23
C ASN A 875 -36.52 -41.29 -0.68
N SER A 876 -35.39 -40.88 -1.21
CA SER A 876 -34.03 -41.22 -0.72
C SER A 876 -33.55 -40.18 0.28
#